data_8c2197d9dc91ef5c35b149cea548b984
#
_entry.id   8c2197d9dc91ef5c35b149cea548b984
#
_cell.length_a   1.000
_cell.length_b   1.000
_cell.length_c   1.000
_cell.angle_alpha   90.00
_cell.angle_beta   90.00
_cell.angle_gamma   90.00
#
_symmetry.space_group_name_H-M   'P 1'
#
loop_
_entity.id
_entity.type
_entity.pdbx_description
1 polymer ?
#
loop_
_entity_poly.entity_id
_entity_poly.type
_entity_poly.pdbx_seq_one_letter_code
_entity_poly.pdbx_strand_id
1 'polypeptide(L)'
;MPNDPLLAACFHHSPIGQYVLAPTPGLEILAVNDAFLRSVARQREEVLGRPLFEVFPNDPDDPSDTGVQALGQSIATAIQTGRSQSMAVQRYPIAMHKDGRSWFEDMYWSATNTPVYDAQGTLVCISHTTIDITAQVRAEQALEASRQDLLLSARRAEAARAYLAGVLSAAPVGVLVVDRDLNVLQRNPAHLALFGAGFIEAGQGIDFTGWNGWFIDGERAGSPLEPRDWPLHRALHGETVGHCLLKVQAAVSPPVYRLLVVSSAPIRDERGELVGAVAISMDIEERIRAEEGLKEADRRKDEFLAMLAHELRNPLAPIGAAASLLAGSRCEENQLRGIASVITRQVRHMSGLIDELLDVARVTRGLITLDKVTLDAKKIVAEALEQARPGIEARGHTLRVSQPAQPACISGDHKRLVQVLSNLLNNAAKFTPEGGTIQVELDIDERFIQIIIADDGIGMTPDLLARAFELFAQGERTLDRSQGGLGIGLALVHSLVQLHGGSLKASSPGLGRGSRFTICLPKIAPAAAAPSGERPAEAAFGTPEGSLRILLVDDNEDALMMLDMLLSSMGHRVTSTPSAREALRRADAEPPDVCILDIGLPDIDGFSLARALRANQRTRHAALIALSGYGQDVDRAMALEAGFDQYCVKPVDLAVLRAALSTLRPDAA
;
A
#
# COMPACT_ATOMS: atom_id res chain seq x y z
N MET A 1 9.64 -81.61 58.45
CA MET A 1 9.29 -82.19 57.13
C MET A 1 8.79 -83.60 57.37
N PRO A 2 7.76 -84.09 56.72
CA PRO A 2 7.38 -85.50 56.78
C PRO A 2 8.55 -86.37 56.34
N ASN A 3 8.78 -87.48 57.05
CA ASN A 3 9.85 -88.43 56.76
C ASN A 3 9.64 -89.24 55.45
N ASP A 4 8.80 -88.65 54.50
CA ASP A 4 8.54 -89.25 53.19
C ASP A 4 9.53 -88.69 52.17
N PRO A 5 10.45 -89.49 51.63
CA PRO A 5 11.47 -89.06 50.71
C PRO A 5 10.89 -88.52 49.37
N LEU A 6 9.68 -89.04 49.01
CA LEU A 6 9.02 -88.59 47.75
C LEU A 6 8.50 -87.16 47.93
N LEU A 7 7.84 -86.85 49.00
CA LEU A 7 7.31 -85.50 49.28
C LEU A 7 8.45 -84.46 49.43
N ALA A 8 9.56 -84.84 50.05
CA ALA A 8 10.74 -83.99 50.13
C ALA A 8 11.34 -83.73 48.71
N ALA A 9 11.45 -84.74 47.87
CA ALA A 9 11.93 -84.63 46.51
C ALA A 9 11.03 -83.71 45.66
N CYS A 10 9.68 -83.86 45.75
CA CYS A 10 8.71 -83.01 45.06
C CYS A 10 8.86 -81.51 45.47
N PHE A 11 9.07 -81.24 46.77
CA PHE A 11 9.28 -79.91 47.25
C PHE A 11 10.63 -79.29 46.73
N HIS A 12 11.71 -80.04 46.87
CA HIS A 12 13.06 -79.53 46.45
C HIS A 12 13.18 -79.32 44.98
N HIS A 13 12.59 -80.18 44.12
CA HIS A 13 12.68 -80.10 42.68
C HIS A 13 11.52 -79.34 41.99
N SER A 14 10.59 -78.77 42.78
CA SER A 14 9.56 -77.89 42.23
C SER A 14 10.18 -76.75 41.43
N PRO A 15 9.69 -76.47 40.21
CA PRO A 15 10.19 -75.37 39.41
C PRO A 15 9.79 -73.99 39.96
N ILE A 16 8.83 -73.95 40.87
CA ILE A 16 8.32 -72.76 41.50
C ILE A 16 9.06 -72.56 42.84
N GLY A 17 9.53 -71.35 43.09
CA GLY A 17 10.19 -70.99 44.35
C GLY A 17 9.25 -71.16 45.56
N GLN A 18 9.69 -71.97 46.57
CA GLN A 18 8.89 -72.19 47.75
C GLN A 18 9.77 -72.20 49.01
N TYR A 19 9.23 -71.57 50.03
CA TYR A 19 9.75 -71.75 51.36
C TYR A 19 8.62 -71.85 52.39
N VAL A 20 8.94 -72.41 53.52
CA VAL A 20 7.99 -72.66 54.61
C VAL A 20 8.43 -71.85 55.81
N LEU A 21 7.49 -71.13 56.39
CA LEU A 21 7.72 -70.26 57.58
C LEU A 21 7.11 -70.83 58.81
N ALA A 22 7.78 -70.64 59.96
CA ALA A 22 7.22 -70.89 61.26
C ALA A 22 6.10 -69.87 61.56
N PRO A 23 5.00 -70.28 62.21
CA PRO A 23 3.92 -69.36 62.56
C PRO A 23 4.28 -68.58 63.88
N THR A 24 5.50 -68.09 63.96
CA THR A 24 6.07 -67.30 65.07
C THR A 24 6.17 -65.85 64.68
N PRO A 25 6.30 -64.92 65.61
CA PRO A 25 6.51 -63.49 65.31
C PRO A 25 7.75 -63.20 64.37
N GLY A 26 8.78 -64.07 64.45
CA GLY A 26 10.00 -63.93 63.66
C GLY A 26 9.87 -64.49 62.26
N LEU A 27 8.82 -65.30 61.95
CA LEU A 27 8.63 -65.97 60.70
C LEU A 27 9.90 -66.70 60.19
N GLU A 28 10.47 -67.57 61.12
CA GLU A 28 11.68 -68.33 60.81
C GLU A 28 11.47 -69.25 59.59
N ILE A 29 12.43 -69.34 58.73
CA ILE A 29 12.36 -70.16 57.52
C ILE A 29 12.65 -71.64 57.89
N LEU A 30 11.63 -72.43 57.86
CA LEU A 30 11.71 -73.86 58.22
C LEU A 30 12.23 -74.74 57.09
N ALA A 31 11.87 -74.43 55.92
CA ALA A 31 12.31 -75.16 54.70
C ALA A 31 12.36 -74.21 53.51
N VAL A 32 13.21 -74.51 52.55
CA VAL A 32 13.33 -73.79 51.28
C VAL A 32 13.70 -74.75 50.17
N ASN A 33 13.08 -74.58 49.02
CA ASN A 33 13.37 -75.37 47.82
C ASN A 33 14.50 -74.82 46.97
N ASP A 34 15.00 -75.65 46.06
CA ASP A 34 16.11 -75.28 45.20
C ASP A 34 15.79 -74.17 44.17
N ALA A 35 14.52 -74.12 43.73
CA ALA A 35 14.08 -73.07 42.79
C ALA A 35 14.15 -71.70 43.43
N PHE A 36 13.68 -71.53 44.66
CA PHE A 36 13.78 -70.27 45.40
C PHE A 36 15.23 -69.86 45.64
N LEU A 37 16.07 -70.81 46.12
CA LEU A 37 17.48 -70.52 46.41
C LEU A 37 18.22 -70.04 45.14
N ARG A 38 17.92 -70.61 43.97
CA ARG A 38 18.49 -70.16 42.70
C ARG A 38 18.04 -68.75 42.37
N SER A 39 16.75 -68.43 42.54
CA SER A 39 16.23 -67.12 42.19
C SER A 39 16.77 -65.97 43.04
N VAL A 40 17.13 -66.25 44.30
CA VAL A 40 17.69 -65.23 45.21
C VAL A 40 19.23 -65.37 45.39
N ALA A 41 19.85 -66.26 44.62
CA ALA A 41 21.30 -66.51 44.68
C ALA A 41 21.85 -66.75 46.09
N ARG A 42 21.17 -67.56 46.90
CA ARG A 42 21.53 -67.90 48.31
C ARG A 42 21.77 -69.39 48.50
N GLN A 43 22.59 -69.72 49.49
CA GLN A 43 22.80 -71.11 49.96
C GLN A 43 21.80 -71.45 51.05
N ARG A 44 21.46 -72.72 51.11
CA ARG A 44 20.42 -73.21 52.08
C ARG A 44 20.78 -72.93 53.48
N GLU A 45 22.04 -73.07 53.81
CA GLU A 45 22.60 -72.83 55.17
C GLU A 45 22.51 -71.38 55.64
N GLU A 46 22.45 -70.48 54.68
CA GLU A 46 22.35 -69.04 54.94
C GLU A 46 20.91 -68.60 55.24
N VAL A 47 19.95 -69.40 54.95
CA VAL A 47 18.51 -69.07 54.99
C VAL A 47 17.78 -69.82 56.06
N LEU A 48 18.07 -71.12 56.29
CA LEU A 48 17.33 -71.96 57.19
C LEU A 48 17.47 -71.55 58.67
N GLY A 49 16.33 -71.54 59.40
CA GLY A 49 16.25 -71.22 60.80
C GLY A 49 16.41 -69.76 61.12
N ARG A 50 16.53 -68.90 60.17
CA ARG A 50 16.67 -67.45 60.35
C ARG A 50 15.32 -66.73 60.09
N PRO A 51 15.11 -65.57 60.77
CA PRO A 51 13.96 -64.73 60.52
C PRO A 51 13.90 -64.26 59.06
N LEU A 52 12.71 -64.33 58.45
CA LEU A 52 12.53 -63.98 56.99
C LEU A 52 13.10 -62.62 56.60
N PHE A 53 12.78 -61.61 57.41
CA PHE A 53 13.14 -60.21 57.05
C PHE A 53 14.57 -59.82 57.49
N GLU A 54 15.28 -60.69 58.25
CA GLU A 54 16.72 -60.57 58.44
C GLU A 54 17.48 -61.10 57.23
N VAL A 55 16.93 -62.15 56.59
CA VAL A 55 17.54 -62.75 55.39
C VAL A 55 17.27 -61.92 54.15
N PHE A 56 16.06 -61.33 54.07
CA PHE A 56 15.56 -60.52 52.99
C PHE A 56 15.10 -59.15 53.49
N PRO A 57 16.04 -58.27 53.88
CA PRO A 57 15.69 -56.90 54.26
C PRO A 57 15.30 -56.03 53.09
N ASN A 58 14.62 -54.88 53.33
CA ASN A 58 14.44 -53.82 52.34
C ASN A 58 15.80 -53.24 51.95
N ASP A 59 15.85 -52.69 50.75
CA ASP A 59 16.97 -51.87 50.32
C ASP A 59 17.04 -50.57 51.17
N PRO A 60 18.11 -50.38 51.97
CA PRO A 60 18.21 -49.21 52.85
C PRO A 60 18.37 -47.89 52.09
N ASP A 61 18.80 -47.93 50.83
CA ASP A 61 19.03 -46.75 49.97
C ASP A 61 17.80 -46.41 49.11
N ASP A 62 16.75 -47.26 49.12
CA ASP A 62 15.51 -47.04 48.38
C ASP A 62 14.30 -46.80 49.32
N PRO A 63 13.92 -45.55 49.60
CA PRO A 63 12.76 -45.22 50.41
C PRO A 63 11.43 -45.74 49.85
N SER A 64 11.37 -46.11 48.58
CA SER A 64 10.18 -46.64 47.93
C SER A 64 10.04 -48.16 48.03
N ASP A 65 11.05 -48.85 48.58
CA ASP A 65 10.99 -50.28 48.80
C ASP A 65 10.06 -50.62 49.99
N THR A 66 8.88 -51.10 49.67
CA THR A 66 7.84 -51.53 50.62
C THR A 66 7.72 -53.06 50.64
N GLY A 67 8.64 -53.80 50.09
CA GLY A 67 8.57 -55.24 49.89
C GLY A 67 8.39 -56.00 51.20
N VAL A 68 9.20 -55.72 52.22
CA VAL A 68 9.09 -56.31 53.54
C VAL A 68 7.72 -56.04 54.19
N GLN A 69 7.25 -54.79 54.09
CA GLN A 69 5.96 -54.43 54.67
C GLN A 69 4.80 -55.11 53.97
N ALA A 70 4.81 -55.12 52.61
CA ALA A 70 3.77 -55.75 51.81
C ALA A 70 3.70 -57.28 52.04
N LEU A 71 4.85 -57.93 52.02
CA LEU A 71 4.94 -59.34 52.30
C LEU A 71 4.51 -59.68 53.72
N GLY A 72 4.96 -58.95 54.71
CA GLY A 72 4.55 -59.12 56.12
C GLY A 72 3.05 -58.96 56.30
N GLN A 73 2.45 -57.95 55.69
CA GLN A 73 1.01 -57.72 55.76
C GLN A 73 0.22 -58.86 55.10
N SER A 74 0.69 -59.36 53.92
CA SER A 74 0.05 -60.49 53.22
C SER A 74 0.10 -61.78 54.03
N ILE A 75 1.25 -62.07 54.69
CA ILE A 75 1.39 -63.23 55.55
C ILE A 75 0.49 -63.08 56.81
N ALA A 76 0.47 -61.93 57.44
CA ALA A 76 -0.40 -61.67 58.60
C ALA A 76 -1.89 -61.85 58.24
N THR A 77 -2.31 -61.35 57.05
CA THR A 77 -3.66 -61.48 56.53
C THR A 77 -4.00 -62.97 56.30
N ALA A 78 -3.07 -63.73 55.72
CA ALA A 78 -3.25 -65.18 55.46
C ALA A 78 -3.46 -65.93 56.77
N ILE A 79 -2.65 -65.65 57.79
CA ILE A 79 -2.78 -66.24 59.17
C ILE A 79 -4.13 -65.86 59.80
N GLN A 80 -4.49 -64.60 59.73
CA GLN A 80 -5.71 -64.08 60.37
C GLN A 80 -6.99 -64.60 59.72
N THR A 81 -7.00 -64.72 58.38
CA THR A 81 -8.18 -65.14 57.64
C THR A 81 -8.27 -66.64 57.45
N GLY A 82 -7.20 -67.38 57.72
CA GLY A 82 -7.12 -68.81 57.47
C GLY A 82 -7.18 -69.22 56.01
N ARG A 83 -6.98 -68.24 55.06
CA ARG A 83 -7.08 -68.43 53.61
C ARG A 83 -5.79 -68.04 52.92
N SER A 84 -5.51 -68.65 51.78
CA SER A 84 -4.40 -68.23 50.94
C SER A 84 -4.56 -66.79 50.51
N GLN A 85 -3.47 -66.04 50.54
CA GLN A 85 -3.36 -64.65 50.07
C GLN A 85 -2.39 -64.62 48.91
N SER A 86 -2.89 -64.24 47.73
CA SER A 86 -2.04 -63.94 46.58
C SER A 86 -1.70 -62.47 46.53
N MET A 87 -0.45 -62.16 46.35
CA MET A 87 0.06 -60.83 46.22
C MET A 87 0.06 -60.47 44.72
N ALA A 88 -0.35 -59.25 44.39
CA ALA A 88 -0.08 -58.71 43.05
C ALA A 88 1.44 -58.64 42.83
N VAL A 89 1.82 -58.35 41.59
CA VAL A 89 3.25 -58.15 41.23
C VAL A 89 3.89 -57.19 42.20
N GLN A 90 4.87 -57.69 42.93
CA GLN A 90 5.62 -56.89 43.92
C GLN A 90 7.05 -56.67 43.39
N ARG A 91 7.52 -55.42 43.47
CA ARG A 91 8.93 -55.14 43.37
C ARG A 91 9.53 -55.41 44.75
N TYR A 92 10.47 -56.30 44.80
CA TYR A 92 11.19 -56.65 45.99
C TYR A 92 12.66 -56.77 45.66
N PRO A 93 13.48 -55.74 45.94
CA PRO A 93 14.91 -55.77 45.67
C PRO A 93 15.58 -56.85 46.51
N ILE A 94 16.39 -57.66 45.88
CA ILE A 94 17.14 -58.74 46.54
C ILE A 94 18.60 -58.32 46.67
N ALA A 95 19.14 -58.43 47.90
CA ALA A 95 20.57 -58.20 48.12
C ALA A 95 21.42 -59.29 47.47
N MET A 96 22.09 -58.94 46.41
CA MET A 96 22.98 -59.80 45.65
C MET A 96 24.40 -59.67 46.14
N HIS A 97 25.14 -60.78 46.16
CA HIS A 97 26.54 -60.83 46.60
C HIS A 97 27.36 -61.57 45.56
N LYS A 98 28.31 -60.93 44.93
CA LYS A 98 29.21 -61.54 43.95
C LYS A 98 30.56 -60.85 43.98
N ASP A 99 31.61 -61.65 44.01
CA ASP A 99 33.01 -61.17 43.93
C ASP A 99 33.35 -60.08 44.99
N GLY A 100 32.78 -60.23 46.21
CA GLY A 100 33.01 -59.31 47.33
C GLY A 100 32.27 -57.98 47.25
N ARG A 101 31.38 -57.79 46.26
CA ARG A 101 30.49 -56.63 46.13
C ARG A 101 29.05 -57.03 46.50
N SER A 102 28.35 -56.13 47.15
CA SER A 102 26.96 -56.26 47.47
C SER A 102 26.17 -55.14 46.83
N TRP A 103 25.06 -55.43 46.20
CA TRP A 103 24.10 -54.47 45.62
C TRP A 103 22.71 -55.05 45.75
N PHE A 104 21.70 -54.19 45.70
CA PHE A 104 20.33 -54.65 45.56
C PHE A 104 19.97 -54.71 44.08
N GLU A 105 19.32 -55.81 43.66
CA GLU A 105 18.80 -55.97 42.31
C GLU A 105 17.29 -55.99 42.34
N ASP A 106 16.67 -55.11 41.53
CA ASP A 106 15.23 -55.06 41.41
C ASP A 106 14.69 -56.33 40.81
N MET A 107 13.96 -57.05 41.58
CA MET A 107 13.24 -58.26 41.19
C MET A 107 11.74 -58.10 41.36
N TYR A 108 10.99 -58.68 40.45
CA TYR A 108 9.53 -58.65 40.48
C TYR A 108 8.98 -60.05 40.72
N TRP A 109 8.17 -60.14 41.74
CA TRP A 109 7.65 -61.40 42.21
C TRP A 109 6.13 -61.46 42.16
N SER A 110 5.58 -62.62 41.75
CA SER A 110 4.22 -63.01 42.09
C SER A 110 4.28 -64.02 43.20
N ALA A 111 3.63 -63.75 44.30
CA ALA A 111 3.72 -64.60 45.49
C ALA A 111 2.36 -64.94 46.04
N THR A 112 2.28 -66.12 46.74
CA THR A 112 1.09 -66.60 47.41
C THR A 112 1.50 -67.14 48.78
N ASN A 113 0.84 -66.68 49.85
CA ASN A 113 1.02 -67.09 51.22
C ASN A 113 -0.16 -68.00 51.59
N THR A 114 0.10 -69.27 51.90
CA THR A 114 -0.92 -70.24 52.29
C THR A 114 -0.69 -70.76 53.70
N PRO A 115 -1.60 -70.50 54.64
CA PRO A 115 -1.54 -71.09 55.99
C PRO A 115 -1.86 -72.58 55.90
N VAL A 116 -1.07 -73.41 56.62
CA VAL A 116 -1.20 -74.89 56.64
C VAL A 116 -1.55 -75.30 58.05
N TYR A 117 -2.60 -76.08 58.15
CA TYR A 117 -3.16 -76.54 59.44
C TYR A 117 -2.99 -78.08 59.63
N ASP A 118 -2.86 -78.53 60.84
CA ASP A 118 -2.89 -79.95 61.11
C ASP A 118 -4.34 -80.51 61.16
N ALA A 119 -4.46 -81.82 61.43
CA ALA A 119 -5.76 -82.48 61.47
C ALA A 119 -6.64 -81.99 62.65
N GLN A 120 -6.06 -81.30 63.64
CA GLN A 120 -6.72 -80.71 64.82
C GLN A 120 -7.08 -79.22 64.58
N GLY A 121 -6.76 -78.65 63.43
CA GLY A 121 -7.02 -77.27 63.09
C GLY A 121 -6.01 -76.29 63.66
N THR A 122 -4.88 -76.74 64.13
CA THR A 122 -3.78 -75.87 64.60
C THR A 122 -2.89 -75.43 63.45
N LEU A 123 -2.56 -74.14 63.33
CA LEU A 123 -1.65 -73.60 62.35
C LEU A 123 -0.25 -74.18 62.55
N VAL A 124 0.25 -74.93 61.60
CA VAL A 124 1.55 -75.60 61.67
C VAL A 124 2.64 -74.78 60.98
N CYS A 125 2.34 -74.20 59.85
CA CYS A 125 3.31 -73.38 59.06
C CYS A 125 2.59 -72.51 58.03
N ILE A 126 3.32 -71.61 57.43
CA ILE A 126 2.88 -70.84 56.27
C ILE A 126 3.73 -71.28 55.05
N SER A 127 3.09 -71.76 53.99
CA SER A 127 3.73 -72.07 52.77
C SER A 127 3.74 -70.83 51.89
N HIS A 128 4.91 -70.30 51.57
CA HIS A 128 5.09 -69.22 50.66
C HIS A 128 5.53 -69.78 49.31
N THR A 129 4.80 -69.43 48.28
CA THR A 129 5.12 -69.78 46.91
C THR A 129 5.40 -68.52 46.09
N THR A 130 6.48 -68.49 45.36
CA THR A 130 6.87 -67.28 44.61
C THR A 130 7.37 -67.62 43.21
N ILE A 131 7.02 -66.80 42.27
CA ILE A 131 7.43 -66.89 40.88
C ILE A 131 8.17 -65.62 40.54
N ASP A 132 9.39 -65.73 40.05
CA ASP A 132 10.16 -64.62 39.50
C ASP A 132 9.61 -64.25 38.11
N ILE A 133 9.08 -63.06 37.98
CA ILE A 133 8.53 -62.51 36.72
C ILE A 133 9.30 -61.31 36.25
N THR A 134 10.53 -61.09 36.74
CA THR A 134 11.38 -59.94 36.43
C THR A 134 11.62 -59.80 34.93
N ALA A 135 11.94 -60.90 34.26
CA ALA A 135 12.17 -60.89 32.82
C ALA A 135 10.93 -60.48 32.02
N GLN A 136 9.74 -60.92 32.43
CA GLN A 136 8.46 -60.54 31.82
C GLN A 136 8.18 -59.03 32.00
N VAL A 137 8.29 -58.50 33.22
CA VAL A 137 8.02 -57.11 33.52
C VAL A 137 9.00 -56.20 32.73
N ARG A 138 10.30 -56.54 32.70
CA ARG A 138 11.32 -55.78 31.92
C ARG A 138 11.02 -55.80 30.43
N ALA A 139 10.55 -56.95 29.87
CA ALA A 139 10.19 -57.07 28.45
C ALA A 139 8.95 -56.19 28.13
N GLU A 140 7.94 -56.19 28.99
CA GLU A 140 6.74 -55.38 28.83
C GLU A 140 7.06 -53.88 28.89
N GLN A 141 7.92 -53.44 29.85
CA GLN A 141 8.39 -52.06 29.95
C GLN A 141 9.18 -51.63 28.71
N ALA A 142 10.08 -52.46 28.23
CA ALA A 142 10.87 -52.19 27.01
C ALA A 142 9.98 -52.07 25.73
N LEU A 143 8.97 -52.95 25.64
CA LEU A 143 8.01 -52.88 24.52
C LEU A 143 7.17 -51.59 24.55
N GLU A 144 6.70 -51.18 25.70
CA GLU A 144 5.89 -49.95 25.84
C GLU A 144 6.75 -48.72 25.57
N ALA A 145 8.00 -48.67 26.03
CA ALA A 145 8.93 -47.60 25.71
C ALA A 145 9.18 -47.47 24.17
N SER A 146 9.44 -48.61 23.51
CA SER A 146 9.62 -48.66 22.07
C SER A 146 8.37 -48.21 21.28
N ARG A 147 7.18 -48.62 21.78
CA ARG A 147 5.91 -48.18 21.19
C ARG A 147 5.70 -46.66 21.31
N GLN A 148 6.04 -46.07 22.45
CA GLN A 148 5.93 -44.63 22.65
C GLN A 148 6.89 -43.85 21.74
N ASP A 149 8.13 -44.33 21.56
CA ASP A 149 9.09 -43.70 20.66
C ASP A 149 8.64 -43.74 19.20
N LEU A 150 8.08 -44.85 18.77
CA LEU A 150 7.49 -44.98 17.41
C LEU A 150 6.32 -44.01 17.21
N LEU A 151 5.43 -43.88 18.20
CA LEU A 151 4.30 -42.96 18.12
C LEU A 151 4.76 -41.50 18.08
N LEU A 152 5.77 -41.13 18.85
CA LEU A 152 6.37 -39.79 18.84
C LEU A 152 7.03 -39.49 17.51
N SER A 153 7.78 -40.43 16.94
CA SER A 153 8.40 -40.31 15.63
C SER A 153 7.36 -40.14 14.51
N ALA A 154 6.29 -40.96 14.51
CA ALA A 154 5.20 -40.84 13.55
C ALA A 154 4.51 -39.47 13.63
N ARG A 155 4.20 -38.98 14.85
CA ARG A 155 3.59 -37.66 15.05
C ARG A 155 4.50 -36.52 14.55
N ARG A 156 5.83 -36.60 14.78
CA ARG A 156 6.79 -35.61 14.28
C ARG A 156 6.82 -35.60 12.74
N ALA A 157 6.82 -36.76 12.13
CA ALA A 157 6.78 -36.88 10.66
C ALA A 157 5.49 -36.31 10.06
N GLU A 158 4.34 -36.59 10.70
CA GLU A 158 3.04 -36.05 10.27
C GLU A 158 2.98 -34.52 10.45
N ALA A 159 3.45 -33.98 11.56
CA ALA A 159 3.53 -32.53 11.79
C ALA A 159 4.45 -31.85 10.77
N ALA A 160 5.60 -32.44 10.43
CA ALA A 160 6.50 -31.91 9.42
C ALA A 160 5.86 -31.90 8.01
N ARG A 161 5.13 -32.95 7.67
CA ARG A 161 4.35 -33.00 6.41
C ARG A 161 3.26 -31.94 6.35
N ALA A 162 2.50 -31.78 7.44
CA ALA A 162 1.43 -30.78 7.50
C ALA A 162 2.02 -29.36 7.40
N TYR A 163 3.15 -29.09 8.06
CA TYR A 163 3.85 -27.83 7.98
C TYR A 163 4.30 -27.50 6.55
N LEU A 164 4.98 -28.45 5.88
CA LEU A 164 5.42 -28.27 4.50
C LEU A 164 4.24 -28.08 3.53
N ALA A 165 3.16 -28.83 3.70
CA ALA A 165 1.95 -28.67 2.92
C ALA A 165 1.33 -27.28 3.11
N GLY A 166 1.30 -26.76 4.35
CA GLY A 166 0.84 -25.42 4.66
C GLY A 166 1.68 -24.34 3.99
N VAL A 167 3.00 -24.43 4.06
CA VAL A 167 3.94 -23.49 3.40
C VAL A 167 3.73 -23.50 1.88
N LEU A 168 3.66 -24.65 1.27
CA LEU A 168 3.44 -24.79 -0.17
C LEU A 168 2.07 -24.24 -0.59
N SER A 169 1.03 -24.50 0.21
CA SER A 169 -0.32 -24.01 -0.07
C SER A 169 -0.44 -22.48 0.02
N ALA A 170 0.28 -21.86 0.96
CA ALA A 170 0.29 -20.42 1.15
C ALA A 170 1.23 -19.66 0.19
N ALA A 171 2.12 -20.36 -0.51
CA ALA A 171 3.05 -19.74 -1.44
C ALA A 171 2.32 -19.08 -2.61
N PRO A 172 2.55 -17.75 -2.89
CA PRO A 172 1.89 -17.04 -3.99
C PRO A 172 2.48 -17.36 -5.36
N VAL A 173 3.36 -18.34 -5.44
CA VAL A 173 4.03 -18.80 -6.66
C VAL A 173 3.62 -20.26 -6.95
N GLY A 174 3.49 -20.60 -8.21
CA GLY A 174 3.20 -21.97 -8.63
C GLY A 174 4.39 -22.89 -8.32
N VAL A 175 4.17 -23.93 -7.54
CA VAL A 175 5.18 -24.96 -7.22
C VAL A 175 4.73 -26.30 -7.77
N LEU A 176 5.61 -26.94 -8.53
CA LEU A 176 5.44 -28.27 -9.09
C LEU A 176 6.63 -29.13 -8.72
N VAL A 177 6.38 -30.30 -8.14
CA VAL A 177 7.40 -31.29 -7.77
C VAL A 177 7.14 -32.57 -8.54
N VAL A 178 8.17 -33.13 -9.14
CA VAL A 178 8.11 -34.38 -9.91
C VAL A 178 9.18 -35.37 -9.45
N ASP A 179 8.94 -36.67 -9.71
CA ASP A 179 9.96 -37.71 -9.57
C ASP A 179 10.91 -37.76 -10.78
N ARG A 180 11.80 -38.77 -10.82
CA ARG A 180 12.76 -38.96 -11.92
C ARG A 180 12.07 -39.28 -13.28
N ASP A 181 10.88 -39.86 -13.23
CA ASP A 181 10.12 -40.27 -14.39
C ASP A 181 9.10 -39.23 -14.84
N LEU A 182 9.23 -37.95 -14.31
CA LEU A 182 8.31 -36.84 -14.57
C LEU A 182 6.89 -37.05 -14.00
N ASN A 183 6.65 -38.03 -13.12
CA ASN A 183 5.36 -38.13 -12.46
C ASN A 183 5.18 -37.03 -11.45
N VAL A 184 4.02 -36.38 -11.45
CA VAL A 184 3.70 -35.28 -10.53
C VAL A 184 3.53 -35.82 -9.11
N LEU A 185 4.43 -35.47 -8.22
CA LEU A 185 4.36 -35.78 -6.79
C LEU A 185 3.51 -34.78 -6.03
N GLN A 186 3.70 -33.47 -6.32
CA GLN A 186 3.02 -32.41 -5.62
C GLN A 186 2.89 -31.15 -6.48
N ARG A 187 1.76 -30.47 -6.35
CA ARG A 187 1.52 -29.12 -6.89
C ARG A 187 0.70 -28.30 -5.90
N ASN A 188 1.00 -27.02 -5.80
CA ASN A 188 0.28 -26.13 -4.90
C ASN A 188 -0.91 -25.43 -5.61
N PRO A 189 -1.82 -24.78 -4.85
CA PRO A 189 -2.97 -24.06 -5.43
C PRO A 189 -2.59 -22.98 -6.45
N ALA A 190 -1.47 -22.28 -6.23
CA ALA A 190 -1.00 -21.24 -7.16
C ALA A 190 -0.61 -21.85 -8.52
N HIS A 191 0.03 -23.03 -8.56
CA HIS A 191 0.32 -23.72 -9.82
C HIS A 191 -0.98 -24.10 -10.56
N LEU A 192 -1.99 -24.57 -9.81
CA LEU A 192 -3.30 -24.89 -10.39
C LEU A 192 -3.98 -23.65 -11.01
N ALA A 193 -3.86 -22.48 -10.35
CA ALA A 193 -4.41 -21.23 -10.86
C ALA A 193 -3.68 -20.75 -12.12
N LEU A 194 -2.36 -20.98 -12.22
CA LEU A 194 -1.55 -20.59 -13.37
C LEU A 194 -1.85 -21.44 -14.62
N PHE A 195 -1.94 -22.76 -14.45
CA PHE A 195 -1.98 -23.69 -15.58
C PHE A 195 -3.35 -24.37 -15.80
N GLY A 196 -4.26 -24.27 -14.83
CA GLY A 196 -5.57 -24.90 -14.85
C GLY A 196 -5.60 -26.29 -14.19
N ALA A 197 -6.78 -26.68 -13.71
CA ALA A 197 -6.96 -27.96 -13.01
C ALA A 197 -6.77 -29.18 -13.90
N GLY A 198 -7.08 -29.05 -15.20
CA GLY A 198 -6.97 -30.14 -16.19
C GLY A 198 -5.59 -30.33 -16.81
N PHE A 199 -4.59 -29.57 -16.32
CA PHE A 199 -3.28 -29.56 -16.95
C PHE A 199 -2.52 -30.89 -16.77
N ILE A 200 -2.50 -31.47 -15.57
CA ILE A 200 -1.95 -32.83 -15.28
C ILE A 200 -2.47 -33.24 -13.89
N GLU A 201 -2.90 -34.50 -13.72
CA GLU A 201 -3.28 -35.04 -12.42
C GLU A 201 -2.07 -35.57 -11.64
N ALA A 202 -2.17 -35.60 -10.31
CA ALA A 202 -1.14 -36.21 -9.49
C ALA A 202 -0.97 -37.70 -9.83
N GLY A 203 0.28 -38.14 -10.00
CA GLY A 203 0.63 -39.51 -10.42
C GLY A 203 0.67 -39.70 -11.93
N GLN A 204 0.35 -38.69 -12.75
CA GLN A 204 0.54 -38.77 -14.20
C GLN A 204 1.91 -38.18 -14.59
N GLY A 205 2.53 -38.79 -15.60
CA GLY A 205 3.78 -38.33 -16.20
C GLY A 205 3.56 -37.05 -17.04
N ILE A 206 4.46 -36.11 -16.95
CA ILE A 206 4.45 -34.89 -17.77
C ILE A 206 4.98 -35.21 -19.16
N ASP A 207 4.19 -34.99 -20.19
CA ASP A 207 4.62 -35.00 -21.59
C ASP A 207 4.71 -33.55 -22.11
N PHE A 208 5.93 -33.05 -22.27
CA PHE A 208 6.18 -31.71 -22.80
C PHE A 208 5.87 -31.56 -24.29
N THR A 209 5.60 -32.64 -25.04
CA THR A 209 5.31 -32.55 -26.48
C THR A 209 3.97 -31.85 -26.76
N GLY A 210 3.06 -31.85 -25.80
CA GLY A 210 1.76 -31.15 -25.86
C GLY A 210 1.80 -29.72 -25.32
N TRP A 211 2.94 -29.23 -24.80
CA TRP A 211 3.04 -27.92 -24.18
C TRP A 211 3.57 -26.89 -25.17
N ASN A 212 2.89 -25.76 -25.26
CA ASN A 212 3.32 -24.63 -26.09
C ASN A 212 3.96 -23.56 -25.21
N GLY A 213 5.23 -23.29 -25.44
CA GLY A 213 6.01 -22.26 -24.75
C GLY A 213 7.03 -21.62 -25.69
N TRP A 214 7.41 -20.38 -25.36
CA TRP A 214 8.37 -19.59 -26.13
C TRP A 214 9.31 -18.87 -25.17
N PHE A 215 10.57 -18.74 -25.57
CA PHE A 215 11.52 -17.87 -24.89
C PHE A 215 11.13 -16.40 -25.10
N ILE A 216 11.23 -15.58 -24.06
CA ILE A 216 10.92 -14.15 -24.13
C ILE A 216 12.19 -13.32 -24.29
N ASP A 217 13.31 -13.78 -23.75
CA ASP A 217 14.57 -13.09 -23.69
C ASP A 217 15.74 -13.92 -24.22
N GLY A 218 16.94 -13.31 -24.26
CA GLY A 218 18.15 -13.94 -24.72
C GLY A 218 18.24 -14.12 -26.24
N GLU A 219 19.24 -14.88 -26.70
CA GLU A 219 19.49 -15.14 -28.11
C GLU A 219 18.38 -15.94 -28.82
N ARG A 220 17.55 -16.64 -28.05
CA ARG A 220 16.44 -17.47 -28.54
C ARG A 220 15.07 -16.81 -28.37
N ALA A 221 15.01 -15.50 -28.10
CA ALA A 221 13.74 -14.79 -27.92
C ALA A 221 12.79 -15.03 -29.12
N GLY A 222 11.53 -15.37 -28.82
CA GLY A 222 10.49 -15.69 -29.79
C GLY A 222 10.53 -17.12 -30.36
N SER A 223 11.58 -17.93 -30.08
CA SER A 223 11.61 -19.32 -30.52
C SER A 223 10.79 -20.23 -29.60
N PRO A 224 10.14 -21.28 -30.13
CA PRO A 224 9.41 -22.24 -29.31
C PRO A 224 10.37 -23.07 -28.46
N LEU A 225 9.88 -23.52 -27.28
CA LEU A 225 10.59 -24.47 -26.43
C LEU A 225 10.44 -25.87 -27.00
N GLU A 226 11.56 -26.59 -27.11
CA GLU A 226 11.55 -28.04 -27.30
C GLU A 226 11.39 -28.75 -25.94
N PRO A 227 10.97 -30.04 -25.89
CA PRO A 227 10.83 -30.76 -24.61
C PRO A 227 12.03 -30.69 -23.68
N ARG A 228 13.24 -30.72 -24.24
CA ARG A 228 14.52 -30.61 -23.49
C ARG A 228 14.81 -29.20 -22.95
N ASP A 229 14.16 -28.14 -23.46
CA ASP A 229 14.37 -26.76 -23.07
C ASP A 229 13.58 -26.40 -21.81
N TRP A 230 12.55 -27.17 -21.49
CA TRP A 230 11.72 -26.87 -20.32
C TRP A 230 12.55 -26.92 -19.04
N PRO A 231 12.46 -25.89 -18.19
CA PRO A 231 13.28 -25.79 -16.98
C PRO A 231 13.23 -27.03 -16.08
N LEU A 232 12.06 -27.64 -15.95
CA LEU A 232 11.88 -28.84 -15.14
C LEU A 232 12.61 -30.05 -15.75
N HIS A 233 12.58 -30.21 -17.08
CA HIS A 233 13.32 -31.26 -17.76
C HIS A 233 14.84 -31.09 -17.58
N ARG A 234 15.35 -29.86 -17.69
CA ARG A 234 16.77 -29.54 -17.45
C ARG A 234 17.18 -29.86 -16.02
N ALA A 235 16.28 -29.59 -15.05
CA ALA A 235 16.54 -29.92 -13.64
C ALA A 235 16.67 -31.44 -13.40
N LEU A 236 15.90 -32.26 -14.08
CA LEU A 236 16.05 -33.74 -14.03
C LEU A 236 17.36 -34.25 -14.66
N HIS A 237 18.03 -33.43 -15.46
CA HIS A 237 19.39 -33.70 -15.95
C HIS A 237 20.49 -33.08 -15.06
N GLY A 238 20.12 -32.60 -13.85
CA GLY A 238 21.04 -32.12 -12.84
C GLY A 238 21.36 -30.62 -12.94
N GLU A 239 20.75 -29.89 -13.85
CA GLU A 239 20.96 -28.47 -14.03
C GLU A 239 20.05 -27.64 -13.10
N THR A 240 20.60 -26.62 -12.44
CA THR A 240 19.79 -25.63 -11.74
C THR A 240 19.50 -24.48 -12.69
N VAL A 241 18.23 -24.30 -13.06
CA VAL A 241 17.78 -23.22 -13.93
C VAL A 241 17.31 -22.06 -13.07
N GLY A 242 17.98 -20.94 -13.17
CA GLY A 242 17.58 -19.67 -12.55
C GLY A 242 16.36 -19.05 -13.26
N HIS A 243 16.29 -17.72 -13.24
CA HIS A 243 15.20 -16.97 -13.86
C HIS A 243 15.14 -17.19 -15.39
N CYS A 244 14.21 -18.00 -15.84
CA CYS A 244 13.93 -18.24 -17.24
C CYS A 244 12.59 -17.56 -17.60
N LEU A 245 12.61 -16.57 -18.49
CA LEU A 245 11.42 -15.84 -18.93
C LEU A 245 10.76 -16.59 -20.08
N LEU A 246 9.53 -17.02 -19.86
CA LEU A 246 8.77 -17.84 -20.80
C LEU A 246 7.38 -17.27 -21.04
N LYS A 247 6.93 -17.34 -22.29
CA LYS A 247 5.51 -17.22 -22.63
C LYS A 247 4.95 -18.64 -22.76
N VAL A 248 3.98 -18.98 -21.93
CA VAL A 248 3.41 -20.32 -21.87
C VAL A 248 1.91 -20.27 -22.15
N GLN A 249 1.42 -21.20 -22.95
CA GLN A 249 -0.01 -21.38 -23.17
C GLN A 249 -0.57 -22.26 -22.06
N ALA A 250 -1.46 -21.70 -21.22
CA ALA A 250 -2.16 -22.46 -20.20
C ALA A 250 -3.18 -23.40 -20.83
N ALA A 251 -3.36 -24.60 -20.24
CA ALA A 251 -4.31 -25.62 -20.70
C ALA A 251 -5.74 -25.29 -20.23
N VAL A 252 -6.25 -24.14 -20.67
CA VAL A 252 -7.63 -23.68 -20.42
C VAL A 252 -8.31 -23.37 -21.75
N SER A 253 -9.64 -23.50 -21.81
CA SER A 253 -10.41 -23.17 -23.00
C SER A 253 -11.27 -21.92 -22.75
N PRO A 254 -11.13 -20.83 -23.53
CA PRO A 254 -10.16 -20.62 -24.62
C PRO A 254 -8.71 -20.53 -24.13
N PRO A 255 -7.70 -20.79 -25.00
CA PRO A 255 -6.30 -20.78 -24.60
C PRO A 255 -5.86 -19.38 -24.12
N VAL A 256 -5.23 -19.35 -22.95
CA VAL A 256 -4.69 -18.12 -22.34
C VAL A 256 -3.17 -18.22 -22.34
N TYR A 257 -2.51 -17.16 -22.80
CA TYR A 257 -1.06 -17.04 -22.74
C TYR A 257 -0.67 -16.28 -21.47
N ARG A 258 0.35 -16.79 -20.78
CA ARG A 258 0.90 -16.17 -19.57
C ARG A 258 2.39 -15.91 -19.73
N LEU A 259 2.84 -14.81 -19.16
CA LEU A 259 4.26 -14.47 -19.06
C LEU A 259 4.78 -14.93 -17.70
N LEU A 260 5.63 -15.95 -17.71
CA LEU A 260 6.12 -16.59 -16.50
C LEU A 260 7.62 -16.41 -16.33
N VAL A 261 8.05 -16.18 -15.10
CA VAL A 261 9.41 -16.50 -14.67
C VAL A 261 9.38 -17.90 -14.08
N VAL A 262 10.18 -18.78 -14.65
CA VAL A 262 10.30 -20.17 -14.19
C VAL A 262 11.71 -20.42 -13.70
N SER A 263 11.82 -20.98 -12.50
CA SER A 263 13.07 -21.47 -11.92
C SER A 263 12.90 -22.94 -11.58
N SER A 264 13.94 -23.75 -11.75
CA SER A 264 13.89 -25.16 -11.40
C SER A 264 15.21 -25.66 -10.83
N ALA A 265 15.11 -26.66 -9.97
CA ALA A 265 16.28 -27.29 -9.35
C ALA A 265 16.08 -28.79 -9.18
N PRO A 266 17.18 -29.59 -9.26
CA PRO A 266 17.15 -31.01 -8.94
C PRO A 266 16.92 -31.23 -7.43
N ILE A 267 16.15 -32.25 -7.08
CA ILE A 267 15.99 -32.73 -5.71
C ILE A 267 16.88 -33.96 -5.55
N ARG A 268 17.74 -33.95 -4.51
CA ARG A 268 18.67 -35.05 -4.22
C ARG A 268 18.41 -35.61 -2.83
N ASP A 269 18.64 -36.89 -2.67
CA ASP A 269 18.60 -37.56 -1.36
C ASP A 269 19.87 -37.31 -0.52
N GLU A 270 19.91 -37.88 0.68
CA GLU A 270 21.05 -37.76 1.60
C GLU A 270 22.37 -38.34 1.03
N ARG A 271 22.28 -39.18 0.01
CA ARG A 271 23.45 -39.77 -0.68
C ARG A 271 23.88 -38.97 -1.90
N GLY A 272 23.16 -37.85 -2.19
CA GLY A 272 23.41 -37.01 -3.35
C GLY A 272 22.78 -37.52 -4.65
N GLU A 273 22.06 -38.64 -4.61
CA GLU A 273 21.38 -39.21 -5.78
C GLU A 273 20.16 -38.36 -6.16
N LEU A 274 19.97 -38.15 -7.45
CA LEU A 274 18.81 -37.43 -7.97
C LEU A 274 17.53 -38.23 -7.70
N VAL A 275 16.57 -37.65 -7.00
CA VAL A 275 15.26 -38.29 -6.71
C VAL A 275 14.09 -37.58 -7.41
N GLY A 276 14.28 -36.42 -7.97
CA GLY A 276 13.27 -35.68 -8.68
C GLY A 276 13.70 -34.23 -8.98
N ALA A 277 12.73 -33.38 -9.30
CA ALA A 277 12.95 -31.95 -9.53
C ALA A 277 11.78 -31.10 -9.03
N VAL A 278 12.08 -29.84 -8.74
CA VAL A 278 11.08 -28.82 -8.41
C VAL A 278 11.13 -27.69 -9.43
N ALA A 279 9.97 -27.21 -9.86
CA ALA A 279 9.84 -25.97 -10.62
C ALA A 279 8.97 -24.97 -9.87
N ILE A 280 9.40 -23.71 -9.90
CA ILE A 280 8.69 -22.56 -9.35
C ILE A 280 8.33 -21.64 -10.51
N SER A 281 7.05 -21.30 -10.63
CA SER A 281 6.53 -20.45 -11.71
C SER A 281 5.83 -19.22 -11.11
N MET A 282 6.16 -18.04 -11.61
CA MET A 282 5.55 -16.78 -11.19
C MET A 282 5.00 -16.04 -12.41
N ASP A 283 3.74 -15.63 -12.36
CA ASP A 283 3.15 -14.72 -13.35
C ASP A 283 3.69 -13.32 -13.14
N ILE A 284 4.22 -12.73 -14.20
CA ILE A 284 4.83 -11.40 -14.16
C ILE A 284 4.10 -10.39 -15.04
N GLU A 285 2.95 -10.75 -15.60
CA GLU A 285 2.23 -9.89 -16.56
C GLU A 285 1.78 -8.58 -15.91
N GLU A 286 1.21 -8.64 -14.71
CA GLU A 286 0.83 -7.45 -13.95
C GLU A 286 2.03 -6.55 -13.62
N ARG A 287 3.15 -7.16 -13.26
CA ARG A 287 4.39 -6.42 -12.96
C ARG A 287 4.94 -5.72 -14.18
N ILE A 288 4.98 -6.39 -15.34
CA ILE A 288 5.45 -5.79 -16.59
C ILE A 288 4.53 -4.63 -16.99
N ARG A 289 3.20 -4.81 -16.95
CA ARG A 289 2.25 -3.73 -17.26
C ARG A 289 2.41 -2.53 -16.34
N ALA A 290 2.61 -2.76 -15.05
CA ALA A 290 2.84 -1.68 -14.09
C ALA A 290 4.17 -0.94 -14.36
N GLU A 291 5.23 -1.67 -14.70
CA GLU A 291 6.54 -1.08 -15.02
C GLU A 291 6.49 -0.29 -16.34
N GLU A 292 5.83 -0.81 -17.37
CA GLU A 292 5.60 -0.11 -18.62
C GLU A 292 4.75 1.15 -18.42
N GLY A 293 3.69 1.06 -17.64
CA GLY A 293 2.85 2.21 -17.27
C GLY A 293 3.64 3.29 -16.54
N LEU A 294 4.53 2.90 -15.62
CA LEU A 294 5.39 3.85 -14.90
C LEU A 294 6.41 4.52 -15.84
N LYS A 295 7.06 3.77 -16.72
CA LYS A 295 8.00 4.30 -17.72
C LYS A 295 7.31 5.29 -18.66
N GLU A 296 6.11 4.97 -19.11
CA GLU A 296 5.33 5.85 -19.98
C GLU A 296 4.91 7.14 -19.27
N ALA A 297 4.51 7.04 -17.99
CA ALA A 297 4.18 8.20 -17.16
C ALA A 297 5.40 9.11 -16.94
N ASP A 298 6.58 8.53 -16.69
CA ASP A 298 7.82 9.28 -16.49
C ASP A 298 8.27 9.96 -17.80
N ARG A 299 8.18 9.27 -18.93
CA ARG A 299 8.44 9.85 -20.26
C ARG A 299 7.54 11.05 -20.54
N ARG A 300 6.23 10.93 -20.28
CA ARG A 300 5.28 12.04 -20.46
C ARG A 300 5.60 13.24 -19.58
N LYS A 301 6.04 12.99 -18.35
CA LYS A 301 6.49 14.04 -17.42
C LYS A 301 7.72 14.77 -17.97
N ASP A 302 8.73 14.05 -18.49
CA ASP A 302 9.94 14.66 -19.06
C ASP A 302 9.64 15.47 -20.32
N GLU A 303 8.81 14.95 -21.22
CA GLU A 303 8.32 15.67 -22.38
C GLU A 303 7.59 16.97 -22.00
N PHE A 304 6.76 16.91 -20.94
CA PHE A 304 6.10 18.09 -20.40
C PHE A 304 7.08 19.14 -19.87
N LEU A 305 8.08 18.74 -19.07
CA LEU A 305 9.07 19.67 -18.52
C LEU A 305 9.89 20.35 -19.64
N ALA A 306 10.25 19.59 -20.68
CA ALA A 306 10.95 20.13 -21.83
C ALA A 306 10.09 21.16 -22.59
N MET A 307 8.81 20.85 -22.83
CA MET A 307 7.86 21.73 -23.47
C MET A 307 7.61 23.00 -22.64
N LEU A 308 7.42 22.86 -21.33
CA LEU A 308 7.25 23.97 -20.41
C LEU A 308 8.43 24.93 -20.45
N ALA A 309 9.65 24.39 -20.40
CA ALA A 309 10.86 25.20 -20.50
C ALA A 309 10.91 26.00 -21.82
N HIS A 310 10.46 25.38 -22.92
CA HIS A 310 10.39 26.04 -24.22
C HIS A 310 9.32 27.14 -24.25
N GLU A 311 8.12 26.88 -23.77
CA GLU A 311 7.00 27.84 -23.75
C GLU A 311 7.25 29.01 -22.78
N LEU A 312 8.02 28.82 -21.72
CA LEU A 312 8.46 29.92 -20.83
C LEU A 312 9.62 30.72 -21.46
N ARG A 313 10.52 30.08 -22.20
CA ARG A 313 11.63 30.78 -22.87
C ARG A 313 11.16 31.69 -24.01
N ASN A 314 10.09 31.30 -24.71
CA ASN A 314 9.55 32.05 -25.86
C ASN A 314 9.15 33.48 -25.49
N PRO A 315 8.38 33.78 -24.44
CA PRO A 315 8.07 35.16 -24.04
C PRO A 315 9.26 35.88 -23.39
N LEU A 316 10.19 35.17 -22.73
CA LEU A 316 11.36 35.76 -22.10
C LEU A 316 12.33 36.38 -23.14
N ALA A 317 12.50 35.76 -24.30
CA ALA A 317 13.41 36.25 -25.32
C ALA A 317 13.02 37.64 -25.86
N PRO A 318 11.76 37.94 -26.26
CA PRO A 318 11.34 39.29 -26.61
C PRO A 318 11.43 40.31 -25.48
N ILE A 319 11.15 39.89 -24.21
CA ILE A 319 11.31 40.77 -23.06
C ILE A 319 12.78 41.16 -22.89
N GLY A 320 13.70 40.18 -22.94
CA GLY A 320 15.14 40.42 -22.84
C GLY A 320 15.67 41.32 -23.96
N ALA A 321 15.21 41.11 -25.22
CA ALA A 321 15.55 41.97 -26.36
C ALA A 321 15.02 43.40 -26.15
N ALA A 322 13.77 43.54 -25.69
CA ALA A 322 13.16 44.84 -25.39
C ALA A 322 13.92 45.59 -24.27
N ALA A 323 14.28 44.88 -23.20
CA ALA A 323 15.09 45.45 -22.12
C ALA A 323 16.48 45.88 -22.56
N SER A 324 17.14 45.09 -23.42
CA SER A 324 18.44 45.44 -24.01
C SER A 324 18.37 46.70 -24.90
N LEU A 325 17.28 46.85 -25.67
CA LEU A 325 17.05 48.05 -26.49
C LEU A 325 16.87 49.31 -25.59
N LEU A 326 16.13 49.18 -24.49
CA LEU A 326 15.96 50.26 -23.53
C LEU A 326 17.28 50.69 -22.84
N ALA A 327 18.15 49.70 -22.55
CA ALA A 327 19.44 49.96 -21.88
C ALA A 327 20.50 50.54 -22.81
N GLY A 328 20.46 50.24 -24.13
CA GLY A 328 21.54 50.55 -25.08
C GLY A 328 21.28 51.72 -26.06
N SER A 329 20.07 52.27 -26.15
CA SER A 329 19.68 53.22 -27.19
C SER A 329 18.93 54.43 -26.64
N ARG A 330 19.16 55.60 -27.23
CA ARG A 330 18.23 56.74 -27.04
C ARG A 330 17.00 56.44 -27.91
N CYS A 331 15.94 55.98 -27.30
CA CYS A 331 14.68 55.64 -27.99
C CYS A 331 13.80 56.90 -28.12
N GLU A 332 13.18 57.08 -29.27
CA GLU A 332 12.10 58.03 -29.45
C GLU A 332 10.82 57.57 -28.69
N GLU A 333 9.95 58.51 -28.33
CA GLU A 333 8.74 58.24 -27.55
C GLU A 333 7.83 57.14 -28.15
N ASN A 334 7.70 57.11 -29.48
CA ASN A 334 6.93 56.06 -30.20
C ASN A 334 7.59 54.69 -30.09
N GLN A 335 8.92 54.61 -30.10
CA GLN A 335 9.66 53.36 -29.92
C GLN A 335 9.53 52.87 -28.47
N LEU A 336 9.58 53.75 -27.47
CA LEU A 336 9.36 53.44 -26.07
C LEU A 336 7.97 52.83 -25.86
N ARG A 337 6.92 53.42 -26.42
CA ARG A 337 5.56 52.90 -26.38
C ARG A 337 5.45 51.50 -27.03
N GLY A 338 6.10 51.33 -28.17
CA GLY A 338 6.15 50.01 -28.86
C GLY A 338 6.85 48.95 -28.04
N ILE A 339 8.01 49.25 -27.47
CA ILE A 339 8.77 48.34 -26.58
C ILE A 339 7.94 48.00 -25.34
N ALA A 340 7.34 49.00 -24.66
CA ALA A 340 6.50 48.78 -23.48
C ALA A 340 5.29 47.86 -23.80
N SER A 341 4.66 48.02 -24.98
CA SER A 341 3.54 47.19 -25.43
C SER A 341 3.96 45.74 -25.63
N VAL A 342 5.16 45.49 -26.17
CA VAL A 342 5.72 44.14 -26.34
C VAL A 342 5.95 43.50 -24.97
N ILE A 343 6.64 44.19 -24.06
CA ILE A 343 6.91 43.69 -22.70
C ILE A 343 5.59 43.34 -22.01
N THR A 344 4.61 44.27 -21.98
CA THR A 344 3.31 44.07 -21.32
C THR A 344 2.57 42.86 -21.86
N ARG A 345 2.57 42.69 -23.19
CA ARG A 345 1.92 41.54 -23.83
C ARG A 345 2.61 40.23 -23.47
N GLN A 346 3.94 40.16 -23.45
CA GLN A 346 4.69 38.97 -23.11
C GLN A 346 4.56 38.60 -21.61
N VAL A 347 4.59 39.58 -20.72
CA VAL A 347 4.36 39.38 -19.27
C VAL A 347 2.95 38.82 -19.01
N ARG A 348 1.93 39.42 -19.67
CA ARG A 348 0.55 38.90 -19.56
C ARG A 348 0.42 37.46 -20.07
N HIS A 349 1.11 37.12 -21.15
CA HIS A 349 1.16 35.77 -21.69
C HIS A 349 1.80 34.79 -20.70
N MET A 350 2.94 35.16 -20.10
CA MET A 350 3.60 34.34 -19.06
C MET A 350 2.72 34.13 -17.83
N SER A 351 2.07 35.18 -17.35
CA SER A 351 1.15 35.07 -16.21
C SER A 351 0.02 34.08 -16.51
N GLY A 352 -0.57 34.16 -17.70
CA GLY A 352 -1.61 33.20 -18.13
C GLY A 352 -1.11 31.74 -18.16
N LEU A 353 0.11 31.49 -18.65
CA LEU A 353 0.71 30.15 -18.66
C LEU A 353 0.93 29.62 -17.22
N ILE A 354 1.40 30.48 -16.31
CA ILE A 354 1.61 30.11 -14.90
C ILE A 354 0.28 29.81 -14.22
N ASP A 355 -0.75 30.60 -14.45
CA ASP A 355 -2.08 30.40 -13.89
C ASP A 355 -2.71 29.09 -14.38
N GLU A 356 -2.57 28.76 -15.69
CA GLU A 356 -3.00 27.49 -16.24
C GLU A 356 -2.29 26.30 -15.59
N LEU A 357 -0.98 26.40 -15.34
CA LEU A 357 -0.18 25.38 -14.67
C LEU A 357 -0.61 25.16 -13.23
N LEU A 358 -0.84 26.27 -12.49
CA LEU A 358 -1.32 26.20 -11.11
C LEU A 358 -2.72 25.60 -11.03
N ASP A 359 -3.61 25.95 -11.97
CA ASP A 359 -4.95 25.36 -12.05
C ASP A 359 -4.88 23.84 -12.29
N VAL A 360 -4.03 23.38 -13.21
CA VAL A 360 -3.81 21.93 -13.44
C VAL A 360 -3.27 21.23 -12.21
N ALA A 361 -2.27 21.81 -11.54
CA ALA A 361 -1.71 21.23 -10.33
C ALA A 361 -2.76 21.09 -9.22
N ARG A 362 -3.70 22.03 -9.13
CA ARG A 362 -4.83 22.00 -8.18
C ARG A 362 -5.87 20.96 -8.57
N VAL A 363 -6.21 20.88 -9.87
CA VAL A 363 -7.14 19.85 -10.39
C VAL A 363 -6.63 18.47 -10.10
N THR A 364 -5.37 18.19 -10.46
CA THR A 364 -4.75 16.86 -10.31
C THR A 364 -4.70 16.40 -8.85
N ARG A 365 -4.59 17.35 -7.90
CA ARG A 365 -4.60 17.09 -6.46
C ARG A 365 -5.99 17.12 -5.83
N GLY A 366 -7.05 17.38 -6.59
CA GLY A 366 -8.42 17.48 -6.08
C GLY A 366 -8.66 18.70 -5.16
N LEU A 367 -7.83 19.75 -5.27
CA LEU A 367 -7.84 20.91 -4.37
C LEU A 367 -8.70 22.08 -4.87
N ILE A 368 -9.42 21.93 -6.00
CA ILE A 368 -10.31 22.99 -6.49
C ILE A 368 -11.62 22.92 -5.73
N THR A 369 -11.93 23.99 -5.02
CA THR A 369 -13.26 24.27 -4.45
C THR A 369 -13.98 25.26 -5.37
N LEU A 370 -15.23 24.98 -5.73
CA LEU A 370 -16.07 25.84 -6.55
C LEU A 370 -17.00 26.68 -5.66
N ASP A 371 -17.04 27.97 -5.92
CA ASP A 371 -18.06 28.88 -5.34
C ASP A 371 -19.32 28.83 -6.22
N LYS A 372 -20.19 27.85 -5.95
CA LYS A 372 -21.39 27.59 -6.77
C LYS A 372 -22.52 28.50 -6.36
N VAL A 373 -22.91 29.37 -7.28
CA VAL A 373 -24.09 30.23 -7.17
C VAL A 373 -25.05 29.96 -8.33
N THR A 374 -26.30 30.45 -8.21
CA THR A 374 -27.25 30.39 -9.33
C THR A 374 -26.88 31.40 -10.39
N LEU A 375 -26.62 30.94 -11.63
CA LEU A 375 -26.14 31.74 -12.74
C LEU A 375 -27.04 31.57 -13.96
N ASP A 376 -27.11 32.60 -14.81
CA ASP A 376 -27.69 32.50 -16.14
C ASP A 376 -26.57 32.18 -17.16
N ALA A 377 -26.63 31.00 -17.78
CA ALA A 377 -25.66 30.54 -18.77
C ALA A 377 -25.51 31.50 -19.95
N LYS A 378 -26.58 32.26 -20.29
CA LYS A 378 -26.50 33.27 -21.37
C LYS A 378 -25.55 34.41 -21.04
N LYS A 379 -25.52 34.85 -19.78
CA LYS A 379 -24.58 35.90 -19.31
C LYS A 379 -23.14 35.40 -19.38
N ILE A 380 -22.90 34.14 -18.97
CA ILE A 380 -21.59 33.54 -19.03
C ILE A 380 -21.10 33.40 -20.49
N VAL A 381 -21.97 32.97 -21.40
CA VAL A 381 -21.66 32.89 -22.83
C VAL A 381 -21.33 34.27 -23.39
N ALA A 382 -22.13 35.31 -23.05
CA ALA A 382 -21.92 36.67 -23.52
C ALA A 382 -20.56 37.22 -23.04
N GLU A 383 -20.21 37.03 -21.77
CA GLU A 383 -18.93 37.48 -21.22
C GLU A 383 -17.74 36.74 -21.82
N ALA A 384 -17.83 35.41 -21.99
CA ALA A 384 -16.78 34.63 -22.65
C ALA A 384 -16.59 35.04 -24.12
N LEU A 385 -17.67 35.35 -24.85
CA LEU A 385 -17.61 35.88 -26.20
C LEU A 385 -16.94 37.26 -26.25
N GLU A 386 -17.23 38.14 -25.29
CA GLU A 386 -16.60 39.46 -25.20
C GLU A 386 -15.08 39.34 -24.98
N GLN A 387 -14.66 38.41 -24.11
CA GLN A 387 -13.22 38.13 -23.90
C GLN A 387 -12.52 37.53 -25.11
N ALA A 388 -13.19 36.65 -25.88
CA ALA A 388 -12.61 36.02 -27.07
C ALA A 388 -12.70 36.87 -28.32
N ARG A 389 -13.58 37.89 -28.34
CA ARG A 389 -13.85 38.76 -29.53
C ARG A 389 -12.61 39.35 -30.18
N PRO A 390 -11.64 39.92 -29.43
CA PRO A 390 -10.44 40.49 -30.07
C PRO A 390 -9.64 39.47 -30.88
N GLY A 391 -9.55 38.21 -30.39
CA GLY A 391 -8.86 37.13 -31.11
C GLY A 391 -9.61 36.65 -32.35
N ILE A 392 -10.94 36.63 -32.29
CA ILE A 392 -11.84 36.26 -33.39
C ILE A 392 -11.78 37.31 -34.50
N GLU A 393 -11.88 38.60 -34.14
CA GLU A 393 -11.87 39.73 -35.09
C GLU A 393 -10.48 39.94 -35.73
N ALA A 394 -9.38 39.78 -34.96
CA ALA A 394 -8.02 39.90 -35.46
C ALA A 394 -7.69 38.93 -36.61
N ARG A 395 -8.42 37.79 -36.69
CA ARG A 395 -8.30 36.77 -37.74
C ARG A 395 -9.44 36.81 -38.76
N GLY A 396 -10.34 37.79 -38.66
CA GLY A 396 -11.44 37.97 -39.59
C GLY A 396 -12.48 36.87 -39.58
N HIS A 397 -12.61 36.11 -38.47
CA HIS A 397 -13.58 35.02 -38.36
C HIS A 397 -15.02 35.53 -38.31
N THR A 398 -15.92 34.78 -38.91
CA THR A 398 -17.37 35.01 -38.80
C THR A 398 -17.91 34.31 -37.54
N LEU A 399 -18.43 35.08 -36.60
CA LEU A 399 -19.07 34.57 -35.38
C LEU A 399 -20.58 34.46 -35.56
N ARG A 400 -21.14 33.27 -35.34
CA ARG A 400 -22.60 33.03 -35.32
C ARG A 400 -23.01 32.59 -33.93
N VAL A 401 -23.99 33.26 -33.33
CA VAL A 401 -24.50 32.95 -31.98
C VAL A 401 -26.00 32.67 -32.03
N SER A 402 -26.41 31.54 -31.53
CA SER A 402 -27.80 31.12 -31.39
C SER A 402 -28.15 30.82 -29.94
N GLN A 403 -29.16 31.50 -29.40
CA GLN A 403 -29.59 31.34 -28.01
C GLN A 403 -31.13 31.32 -27.93
N PRO A 404 -31.74 30.42 -27.14
CA PRO A 404 -33.16 30.36 -26.93
C PRO A 404 -33.67 31.56 -26.10
N ALA A 405 -34.93 31.91 -26.23
CA ALA A 405 -35.53 32.99 -25.42
C ALA A 405 -35.67 32.63 -23.93
N GLN A 406 -35.81 31.35 -23.63
CA GLN A 406 -36.04 30.86 -22.26
C GLN A 406 -34.83 31.10 -21.30
N PRO A 407 -35.05 31.28 -19.97
CA PRO A 407 -33.97 31.40 -19.00
C PRO A 407 -33.12 30.13 -18.93
N ALA A 408 -31.81 30.29 -18.85
CA ALA A 408 -30.84 29.20 -18.82
C ALA A 408 -30.10 29.16 -17.47
N CYS A 409 -30.83 28.77 -16.38
CA CYS A 409 -30.27 28.77 -15.03
C CYS A 409 -29.47 27.51 -14.72
N ILE A 410 -28.24 27.68 -14.23
CA ILE A 410 -27.32 26.64 -13.78
C ILE A 410 -26.75 26.97 -12.39
N SER A 411 -26.28 25.95 -11.66
CA SER A 411 -25.50 26.13 -10.43
C SER A 411 -24.02 25.99 -10.76
N GLY A 412 -23.25 27.04 -10.54
CA GLY A 412 -21.82 27.00 -10.90
C GLY A 412 -21.03 28.18 -10.38
N ASP A 413 -19.72 28.09 -10.56
CA ASP A 413 -18.76 29.16 -10.32
C ASP A 413 -18.63 30.00 -11.58
N HIS A 414 -19.00 31.28 -11.46
CA HIS A 414 -19.06 32.22 -12.57
C HIS A 414 -17.69 32.35 -13.31
N LYS A 415 -16.61 32.59 -12.54
CA LYS A 415 -15.29 32.79 -13.12
C LYS A 415 -14.79 31.56 -13.84
N ARG A 416 -14.98 30.39 -13.24
CA ARG A 416 -14.55 29.11 -13.80
C ARG A 416 -15.32 28.71 -15.05
N LEU A 417 -16.62 28.99 -15.10
CA LEU A 417 -17.43 28.73 -16.30
C LEU A 417 -17.09 29.71 -17.46
N VAL A 418 -16.83 30.97 -17.16
CA VAL A 418 -16.30 31.92 -18.17
C VAL A 418 -14.94 31.43 -18.68
N GLN A 419 -14.04 30.99 -17.82
CA GLN A 419 -12.74 30.41 -18.20
C GLN A 419 -12.90 29.18 -19.13
N VAL A 420 -13.83 28.27 -18.80
CA VAL A 420 -14.16 27.10 -19.64
C VAL A 420 -14.53 27.52 -21.07
N LEU A 421 -15.47 28.47 -21.21
CA LEU A 421 -15.94 28.91 -22.52
C LEU A 421 -14.90 29.74 -23.27
N SER A 422 -14.18 30.63 -22.58
CA SER A 422 -13.10 31.41 -23.19
C SER A 422 -11.98 30.51 -23.73
N ASN A 423 -11.61 29.44 -23.01
CA ASN A 423 -10.62 28.48 -23.49
C ASN A 423 -11.08 27.76 -24.77
N LEU A 424 -12.34 27.34 -24.85
CA LEU A 424 -12.86 26.70 -26.06
C LEU A 424 -12.97 27.68 -27.23
N LEU A 425 -13.42 28.90 -27.00
CA LEU A 425 -13.52 29.95 -28.00
C LEU A 425 -12.14 30.38 -28.55
N ASN A 426 -11.15 30.53 -27.66
CA ASN A 426 -9.79 30.82 -28.03
C ASN A 426 -9.17 29.69 -28.85
N ASN A 427 -9.46 28.43 -28.51
CA ASN A 427 -9.05 27.28 -29.30
C ASN A 427 -9.71 27.29 -30.69
N ALA A 428 -11.01 27.55 -30.78
CA ALA A 428 -11.73 27.70 -32.05
C ALA A 428 -11.10 28.80 -32.90
N ALA A 429 -10.85 30.00 -32.33
CA ALA A 429 -10.20 31.10 -33.03
C ALA A 429 -8.76 30.78 -33.49
N LYS A 430 -8.04 30.00 -32.69
CA LYS A 430 -6.66 29.61 -33.01
C LYS A 430 -6.55 28.57 -34.10
N PHE A 431 -7.41 27.56 -34.11
CA PHE A 431 -7.32 26.42 -35.01
C PHE A 431 -8.20 26.55 -36.25
N THR A 432 -8.97 27.62 -36.37
CA THR A 432 -9.70 27.97 -37.57
C THR A 432 -8.80 28.80 -38.50
N PRO A 433 -8.70 28.50 -39.83
CA PRO A 433 -8.01 29.35 -40.79
C PRO A 433 -8.62 30.76 -40.85
N GLU A 434 -7.83 31.76 -41.20
CA GLU A 434 -8.31 33.15 -41.34
C GLU A 434 -9.57 33.24 -42.19
N GLY A 435 -10.56 34.00 -41.73
CA GLY A 435 -11.86 34.17 -42.39
C GLY A 435 -12.87 33.04 -42.18
N GLY A 436 -12.53 31.98 -41.42
CA GLY A 436 -13.43 30.87 -41.14
C GLY A 436 -14.58 31.23 -40.21
N THR A 437 -15.42 30.24 -39.88
CA THR A 437 -16.66 30.43 -39.12
C THR A 437 -16.59 29.73 -37.77
N ILE A 438 -16.94 30.47 -36.71
CA ILE A 438 -17.12 29.94 -35.35
C ILE A 438 -18.59 30.06 -34.98
N GLN A 439 -19.20 28.98 -34.52
CA GLN A 439 -20.62 28.91 -34.16
C GLN A 439 -20.76 28.57 -32.68
N VAL A 440 -21.56 29.34 -31.97
CA VAL A 440 -21.92 29.12 -30.55
C VAL A 440 -23.44 28.93 -30.48
N GLU A 441 -23.85 27.77 -30.02
CA GLU A 441 -25.25 27.43 -29.85
C GLU A 441 -25.51 27.13 -28.36
N LEU A 442 -26.54 27.71 -27.80
CA LEU A 442 -27.05 27.34 -26.47
C LEU A 442 -28.41 26.68 -26.68
N ASP A 443 -28.53 25.45 -26.16
CA ASP A 443 -29.79 24.69 -26.21
C ASP A 443 -30.23 24.30 -24.80
N ILE A 444 -31.55 24.18 -24.60
CA ILE A 444 -32.13 23.91 -23.28
C ILE A 444 -33.06 22.72 -23.39
N ASP A 445 -32.66 21.63 -22.77
CA ASP A 445 -33.45 20.42 -22.58
C ASP A 445 -34.21 20.46 -21.23
N GLU A 446 -35.03 19.44 -20.96
CA GLU A 446 -35.77 19.31 -19.68
C GLU A 446 -34.82 19.29 -18.47
N ARG A 447 -33.68 18.64 -18.58
CA ARG A 447 -32.73 18.35 -17.48
C ARG A 447 -31.40 19.06 -17.59
N PHE A 448 -30.98 19.46 -18.80
CA PHE A 448 -29.64 19.98 -19.07
C PHE A 448 -29.72 21.25 -19.91
N ILE A 449 -28.68 22.06 -19.73
CA ILE A 449 -28.33 23.17 -20.63
C ILE A 449 -27.11 22.72 -21.41
N GLN A 450 -27.19 22.78 -22.74
CA GLN A 450 -26.13 22.43 -23.65
C GLN A 450 -25.54 23.70 -24.26
N ILE A 451 -24.21 23.83 -24.17
CA ILE A 451 -23.48 24.89 -24.84
C ILE A 451 -22.56 24.21 -25.85
N ILE A 452 -22.76 24.55 -27.12
CA ILE A 452 -22.06 23.96 -28.26
C ILE A 452 -21.17 25.03 -28.88
N ILE A 453 -19.89 24.74 -29.04
CA ILE A 453 -18.94 25.58 -29.75
C ILE A 453 -18.40 24.73 -30.90
N ALA A 454 -18.65 25.19 -32.13
CA ALA A 454 -18.24 24.51 -33.37
C ALA A 454 -17.42 25.46 -34.24
N ASP A 455 -16.41 24.92 -34.89
CA ASP A 455 -15.53 25.60 -35.85
C ASP A 455 -15.44 24.82 -37.15
N ASP A 456 -15.12 25.50 -38.25
CA ASP A 456 -14.80 24.92 -39.54
C ASP A 456 -13.28 24.81 -39.76
N GLY A 457 -12.54 24.64 -38.69
CA GLY A 457 -11.08 24.63 -38.64
C GLY A 457 -10.42 23.35 -39.11
N ILE A 458 -9.19 23.14 -38.65
CA ILE A 458 -8.32 22.01 -39.07
C ILE A 458 -8.84 20.63 -38.68
N GLY A 459 -9.78 20.55 -37.74
CA GLY A 459 -10.29 19.27 -37.21
C GLY A 459 -9.27 18.46 -36.44
N MET A 460 -9.64 17.22 -36.10
CA MET A 460 -8.83 16.31 -35.30
C MET A 460 -8.77 14.91 -35.93
N THR A 461 -7.63 14.22 -35.80
CA THR A 461 -7.51 12.79 -36.12
C THR A 461 -8.25 11.96 -35.05
N PRO A 462 -8.69 10.71 -35.38
CA PRO A 462 -9.33 9.82 -34.38
C PRO A 462 -8.48 9.61 -33.14
N ASP A 463 -7.17 9.45 -33.28
CA ASP A 463 -6.23 9.24 -32.15
C ASP A 463 -6.11 10.48 -31.28
N LEU A 464 -6.05 11.67 -31.87
CA LEU A 464 -6.04 12.94 -31.15
C LEU A 464 -7.37 13.17 -30.44
N LEU A 465 -8.48 12.86 -31.09
CA LEU A 465 -9.83 13.01 -30.51
C LEU A 465 -10.02 12.12 -29.30
N ALA A 466 -9.53 10.87 -29.36
CA ALA A 466 -9.60 9.92 -28.23
C ALA A 466 -8.84 10.42 -27.00
N ARG A 467 -7.77 11.20 -27.20
CA ARG A 467 -6.89 11.71 -26.15
C ARG A 467 -7.05 13.22 -25.91
N ALA A 468 -8.02 13.88 -26.55
CA ALA A 468 -8.16 15.33 -26.54
C ALA A 468 -8.28 15.97 -25.14
N PHE A 469 -8.75 15.20 -24.16
CA PHE A 469 -8.92 15.63 -22.77
C PHE A 469 -7.82 15.13 -21.83
N GLU A 470 -6.84 14.36 -22.33
CA GLU A 470 -5.68 13.99 -21.55
C GLU A 470 -4.75 15.20 -21.38
N LEU A 471 -4.08 15.26 -20.24
CA LEU A 471 -3.06 16.27 -20.00
C LEU A 471 -1.94 16.12 -21.05
N PHE A 472 -1.51 17.26 -21.62
CA PHE A 472 -0.42 17.37 -22.59
C PHE A 472 -0.70 16.75 -23.97
N ALA A 473 -1.95 16.38 -24.27
CA ALA A 473 -2.32 15.90 -25.59
C ALA A 473 -2.20 17.01 -26.63
N GLN A 474 -1.42 16.76 -27.68
CA GLN A 474 -1.23 17.66 -28.84
C GLN A 474 -1.26 16.84 -30.13
N GLY A 475 -1.69 17.46 -31.21
CA GLY A 475 -1.52 16.89 -32.55
C GLY A 475 -0.05 16.92 -33.00
N GLU A 476 0.30 16.08 -33.96
CA GLU A 476 1.65 16.07 -34.55
C GLU A 476 2.06 17.47 -35.02
N ARG A 477 3.24 17.93 -34.58
CA ARG A 477 3.81 19.22 -34.97
C ARG A 477 4.20 19.21 -36.46
N THR A 478 3.48 19.91 -37.28
CA THR A 478 3.99 20.28 -38.61
C THR A 478 4.92 21.48 -38.48
N LEU A 479 6.08 21.45 -39.14
CA LEU A 479 7.20 22.41 -39.07
C LEU A 479 6.81 23.89 -39.33
N ASP A 480 5.63 24.16 -39.86
CA ASP A 480 5.15 25.49 -40.26
C ASP A 480 4.24 26.21 -39.25
N ARG A 481 4.00 25.65 -38.04
CA ARG A 481 3.05 26.26 -37.08
C ARG A 481 3.69 26.59 -35.74
N SER A 482 4.14 27.84 -35.62
CA SER A 482 4.70 28.48 -34.41
C SER A 482 3.68 28.75 -33.28
N GLN A 483 2.45 28.22 -33.35
CA GLN A 483 1.37 28.49 -32.37
C GLN A 483 1.01 27.24 -31.60
N GLY A 484 1.99 26.70 -30.86
CA GLY A 484 1.76 25.66 -29.84
C GLY A 484 1.13 26.22 -28.55
N GLY A 485 0.65 25.39 -27.72
CA GLY A 485 0.24 25.67 -26.33
C GLY A 485 0.60 24.44 -25.50
N LEU A 486 0.50 24.50 -24.19
CA LEU A 486 0.91 23.41 -23.29
C LEU A 486 0.05 22.12 -23.38
N GLY A 487 -1.05 22.12 -24.16
CA GLY A 487 -1.98 20.98 -24.18
C GLY A 487 -2.76 20.78 -22.88
N ILE A 488 -2.87 21.84 -22.09
CA ILE A 488 -3.46 21.84 -20.76
C ILE A 488 -4.93 22.31 -20.81
N GLY A 489 -5.25 23.24 -21.72
CA GLY A 489 -6.53 23.95 -21.71
C GLY A 489 -7.76 23.03 -21.81
N LEU A 490 -7.75 22.00 -22.68
CA LEU A 490 -8.89 21.08 -22.81
C LEU A 490 -9.02 20.13 -21.63
N ALA A 491 -7.94 19.69 -21.02
CA ALA A 491 -7.97 18.88 -19.81
C ALA A 491 -8.54 19.68 -18.62
N LEU A 492 -8.15 20.95 -18.48
CA LEU A 492 -8.69 21.86 -17.48
C LEU A 492 -10.20 22.09 -17.70
N VAL A 493 -10.62 22.37 -18.94
CA VAL A 493 -12.04 22.51 -19.32
C VAL A 493 -12.84 21.27 -18.93
N HIS A 494 -12.34 20.09 -19.27
CA HIS A 494 -13.00 18.82 -18.93
C HIS A 494 -13.18 18.66 -17.41
N SER A 495 -12.13 18.90 -16.66
CA SER A 495 -12.15 18.78 -15.19
C SER A 495 -13.09 19.82 -14.53
N LEU A 496 -13.05 21.06 -14.98
CA LEU A 496 -13.93 22.11 -14.45
C LEU A 496 -15.41 21.80 -14.74
N VAL A 497 -15.74 21.31 -15.94
CA VAL A 497 -17.09 20.89 -16.30
C VAL A 497 -17.56 19.72 -15.43
N GLN A 498 -16.70 18.73 -15.18
CA GLN A 498 -17.00 17.61 -14.27
C GLN A 498 -17.24 18.08 -12.84
N LEU A 499 -16.44 18.99 -12.31
CA LEU A 499 -16.64 19.57 -10.97
C LEU A 499 -17.98 20.32 -10.85
N HIS A 500 -18.51 20.86 -11.96
CA HIS A 500 -19.84 21.44 -12.03
C HIS A 500 -20.96 20.40 -12.15
N GLY A 501 -20.63 19.09 -12.16
CA GLY A 501 -21.61 18.00 -12.35
C GLY A 501 -22.08 17.84 -13.79
N GLY A 502 -21.35 18.43 -14.73
CA GLY A 502 -21.63 18.40 -16.16
C GLY A 502 -20.82 17.34 -16.91
N SER A 503 -20.93 17.34 -18.23
CA SER A 503 -20.10 16.53 -19.13
C SER A 503 -19.66 17.34 -20.35
N LEU A 504 -18.48 17.02 -20.85
CA LEU A 504 -17.89 17.59 -22.06
C LEU A 504 -17.70 16.50 -23.10
N LYS A 505 -18.11 16.77 -24.34
CA LYS A 505 -17.89 15.90 -25.50
C LYS A 505 -17.20 16.68 -26.62
N ALA A 506 -16.21 16.05 -27.24
CA ALA A 506 -15.59 16.54 -28.46
C ALA A 506 -15.96 15.63 -29.63
N SER A 507 -16.13 16.20 -30.79
CA SER A 507 -16.32 15.48 -32.05
C SER A 507 -15.67 16.22 -33.21
N SER A 508 -15.12 15.49 -34.17
CA SER A 508 -14.57 16.02 -35.42
C SER A 508 -14.80 15.01 -36.53
N PRO A 509 -15.29 15.43 -37.69
CA PRO A 509 -15.43 14.55 -38.84
C PRO A 509 -14.08 14.15 -39.50
N GLY A 510 -12.99 14.71 -39.01
CA GLY A 510 -11.63 14.47 -39.52
C GLY A 510 -10.88 15.76 -39.86
N LEU A 511 -9.66 15.62 -40.36
CA LEU A 511 -8.83 16.75 -40.71
C LEU A 511 -9.46 17.63 -41.79
N GLY A 512 -9.40 18.95 -41.61
CA GLY A 512 -9.94 19.98 -42.52
C GLY A 512 -11.47 20.10 -42.47
N ARG A 513 -12.14 19.46 -41.49
CA ARG A 513 -13.61 19.48 -41.36
C ARG A 513 -14.11 20.07 -40.04
N GLY A 514 -13.24 20.78 -39.32
CA GLY A 514 -13.55 21.45 -38.07
C GLY A 514 -13.76 20.54 -36.86
N SER A 515 -14.08 21.17 -35.77
CA SER A 515 -14.32 20.51 -34.47
C SER A 515 -15.60 21.05 -33.83
N ARG A 516 -16.19 20.21 -32.98
CA ARG A 516 -17.39 20.56 -32.19
C ARG A 516 -17.21 20.09 -30.73
N PHE A 517 -17.32 21.04 -29.82
CA PHE A 517 -17.31 20.79 -28.38
C PHE A 517 -18.70 21.02 -27.79
N THR A 518 -19.22 20.08 -27.04
CA THR A 518 -20.54 20.15 -26.42
C THR A 518 -20.39 20.02 -24.91
N ILE A 519 -20.73 21.07 -24.18
CA ILE A 519 -20.80 21.13 -22.72
C ILE A 519 -22.25 20.88 -22.32
N CYS A 520 -22.50 19.93 -21.42
CA CYS A 520 -23.81 19.68 -20.83
C CYS A 520 -23.73 19.98 -19.34
N LEU A 521 -24.51 20.94 -18.83
CA LEU A 521 -24.59 21.32 -17.43
C LEU A 521 -26.00 21.04 -16.88
N PRO A 522 -26.14 20.59 -15.62
CA PRO A 522 -27.46 20.39 -15.00
C PRO A 522 -28.26 21.70 -14.92
N LYS A 523 -29.48 21.68 -15.46
CA LYS A 523 -30.39 22.80 -15.37
C LYS A 523 -30.99 22.87 -13.97
N ILE A 524 -31.09 24.07 -13.42
CA ILE A 524 -31.82 24.32 -12.17
C ILE A 524 -33.06 25.17 -12.45
N ALA A 525 -34.06 25.04 -11.59
CA ALA A 525 -35.22 25.90 -11.65
C ALA A 525 -34.82 27.36 -11.41
N PRO A 526 -35.40 28.33 -12.13
CA PRO A 526 -35.14 29.73 -11.84
C PRO A 526 -35.55 30.02 -10.39
N ALA A 527 -34.56 30.38 -9.55
CA ALA A 527 -34.88 30.91 -8.22
C ALA A 527 -35.68 32.22 -8.42
N ALA A 528 -36.77 32.41 -7.67
CA ALA A 528 -37.48 33.67 -7.66
C ALA A 528 -36.49 34.79 -7.41
N ALA A 529 -36.44 35.74 -8.33
CA ALA A 529 -35.45 36.80 -8.38
C ALA A 529 -35.36 37.52 -7.03
N ALA A 530 -34.29 37.28 -6.29
CA ALA A 530 -33.80 38.24 -5.31
C ALA A 530 -33.34 39.47 -6.11
N PRO A 531 -33.64 40.68 -5.71
CA PRO A 531 -33.25 41.88 -6.45
C PRO A 531 -31.74 41.93 -6.51
N SER A 532 -31.21 41.88 -7.72
CA SER A 532 -29.81 42.14 -8.03
C SER A 532 -29.47 43.52 -7.47
N GLY A 533 -28.66 43.54 -6.42
CA GLY A 533 -28.02 44.75 -5.99
C GLY A 533 -27.24 45.29 -7.20
N GLU A 534 -27.67 46.44 -7.69
CA GLU A 534 -26.99 47.21 -8.71
C GLU A 534 -25.52 47.39 -8.27
N ARG A 535 -24.57 46.85 -9.07
CA ARG A 535 -23.20 47.32 -9.01
C ARG A 535 -23.22 48.83 -9.28
N PRO A 536 -22.56 49.66 -8.47
CA PRO A 536 -22.46 51.04 -8.79
C PRO A 536 -21.83 51.22 -10.16
N ALA A 537 -22.51 52.00 -10.99
CA ALA A 537 -22.06 52.43 -12.31
C ALA A 537 -20.57 52.88 -12.27
N GLU A 538 -19.85 52.55 -13.34
CA GLU A 538 -18.52 53.13 -13.61
C GLU A 538 -18.54 54.65 -13.40
N ALA A 539 -18.01 55.08 -12.27
CA ALA A 539 -17.79 56.49 -12.02
C ALA A 539 -16.67 56.95 -12.97
N ALA A 540 -16.98 57.95 -13.76
CA ALA A 540 -16.07 58.64 -14.64
C ALA A 540 -14.77 59.04 -13.87
N PHE A 541 -13.62 58.63 -14.43
CA PHE A 541 -12.30 58.87 -13.90
C PHE A 541 -12.01 60.38 -13.76
N GLY A 542 -12.18 60.92 -12.59
CA GLY A 542 -11.63 62.24 -12.21
C GLY A 542 -10.15 62.06 -11.86
N THR A 543 -9.29 62.95 -12.35
CA THR A 543 -7.87 63.05 -11.93
C THR A 543 -7.81 63.29 -10.42
N PRO A 544 -7.03 62.51 -9.66
CA PRO A 544 -6.95 62.64 -8.21
C PRO A 544 -6.14 63.89 -7.84
N GLU A 545 -6.76 64.91 -7.29
CA GLU A 545 -6.09 66.04 -6.64
C GLU A 545 -5.78 65.67 -5.19
N GLY A 546 -4.53 65.26 -4.90
CA GLY A 546 -4.02 65.06 -3.55
C GLY A 546 -2.89 64.01 -3.47
N SER A 547 -1.75 64.42 -2.92
CA SER A 547 -0.60 63.53 -2.66
C SER A 547 -0.83 62.72 -1.38
N LEU A 548 -0.86 61.38 -1.47
CA LEU A 548 -0.96 60.48 -0.35
C LEU A 548 0.44 60.08 0.16
N ARG A 549 0.56 59.84 1.46
CA ARG A 549 1.75 59.21 2.09
C ARG A 549 1.54 57.70 2.07
N ILE A 550 2.35 57.00 1.27
CA ILE A 550 2.21 55.56 1.06
C ILE A 550 3.42 54.88 1.70
N LEU A 551 3.15 53.90 2.59
CA LEU A 551 4.14 52.96 3.07
C LEU A 551 4.06 51.67 2.22
N LEU A 552 5.13 51.36 1.51
CA LEU A 552 5.24 50.20 0.65
C LEU A 552 6.19 49.17 1.26
N VAL A 553 5.75 47.93 1.40
CA VAL A 553 6.51 46.84 2.01
C VAL A 553 6.46 45.60 1.12
N ASP A 554 7.61 45.19 0.59
CA ASP A 554 7.79 44.03 -0.27
C ASP A 554 9.23 43.52 -0.10
N ASP A 555 9.48 42.25 0.07
CA ASP A 555 10.82 41.67 0.24
C ASP A 555 11.61 41.61 -1.06
N ASN A 556 10.93 41.73 -2.21
CA ASN A 556 11.56 41.80 -3.52
C ASN A 556 11.97 43.26 -3.82
N GLU A 557 13.26 43.55 -3.73
CA GLU A 557 13.82 44.90 -3.93
C GLU A 557 13.50 45.50 -5.31
N ASP A 558 13.48 44.67 -6.38
CA ASP A 558 13.16 45.15 -7.73
C ASP A 558 11.67 45.53 -7.84
N ALA A 559 10.78 44.69 -7.27
CA ALA A 559 9.34 44.99 -7.22
C ALA A 559 9.08 46.25 -6.39
N LEU A 560 9.76 46.37 -5.25
CA LEU A 560 9.69 47.54 -4.38
C LEU A 560 10.10 48.83 -5.09
N MET A 561 11.25 48.81 -5.80
CA MET A 561 11.75 49.96 -6.57
C MET A 561 10.79 50.34 -7.70
N MET A 562 10.25 49.36 -8.44
CA MET A 562 9.35 49.66 -9.55
C MET A 562 8.00 50.21 -9.08
N LEU A 563 7.43 49.70 -8.00
CA LEU A 563 6.19 50.21 -7.39
C LEU A 563 6.39 51.60 -6.79
N ASP A 564 7.54 51.84 -6.15
CA ASP A 564 7.90 53.15 -5.62
C ASP A 564 7.96 54.21 -6.74
N MET A 565 8.72 53.91 -7.83
CA MET A 565 8.80 54.82 -9.00
C MET A 565 7.42 55.07 -9.61
N LEU A 566 6.58 54.02 -9.72
CA LEU A 566 5.24 54.11 -10.28
C LEU A 566 4.34 55.02 -9.44
N LEU A 567 4.25 54.79 -8.12
CA LEU A 567 3.43 55.55 -7.19
C LEU A 567 3.93 56.98 -7.05
N SER A 568 5.25 57.20 -7.04
CA SER A 568 5.88 58.52 -7.05
C SER A 568 5.56 59.27 -8.33
N SER A 569 5.55 58.60 -9.52
CA SER A 569 5.15 59.24 -10.79
C SER A 569 3.67 59.65 -10.83
N MET A 570 2.84 59.03 -9.99
CA MET A 570 1.43 59.40 -9.80
C MET A 570 1.24 60.56 -8.83
N GLY A 571 2.32 61.12 -8.26
CA GLY A 571 2.28 62.28 -7.39
C GLY A 571 2.15 61.95 -5.91
N HIS A 572 2.33 60.69 -5.50
CA HIS A 572 2.26 60.25 -4.10
C HIS A 572 3.64 60.35 -3.43
N ARG A 573 3.68 60.47 -2.09
CA ARG A 573 4.89 60.38 -1.29
C ARG A 573 5.06 58.92 -0.83
N VAL A 574 6.07 58.23 -1.34
CA VAL A 574 6.28 56.79 -1.04
C VAL A 574 7.45 56.64 -0.07
N THR A 575 7.25 55.81 0.93
CA THR A 575 8.28 55.30 1.82
C THR A 575 8.33 53.80 1.67
N SER A 576 9.40 53.29 1.06
CA SER A 576 9.55 51.87 0.75
C SER A 576 10.53 51.16 1.68
N THR A 577 10.26 49.91 2.05
CA THR A 577 11.15 49.08 2.87
C THR A 577 10.94 47.57 2.60
N PRO A 578 12.02 46.75 2.60
CA PRO A 578 11.89 45.30 2.41
C PRO A 578 11.56 44.54 3.71
N SER A 579 11.47 45.21 4.86
CA SER A 579 11.30 44.58 6.18
C SER A 579 10.05 45.07 6.90
N ALA A 580 9.23 44.15 7.39
CA ALA A 580 8.04 44.42 8.18
C ALA A 580 8.40 45.16 9.51
N ARG A 581 9.52 44.82 10.13
CA ARG A 581 9.99 45.50 11.38
C ARG A 581 10.35 46.95 11.12
N GLU A 582 11.02 47.20 10.01
CA GLU A 582 11.35 48.58 9.62
C GLU A 582 10.10 49.36 9.26
N ALA A 583 9.13 48.68 8.59
CA ALA A 583 7.84 49.29 8.27
C ALA A 583 7.10 49.78 9.52
N LEU A 584 7.06 48.99 10.58
CA LEU A 584 6.44 49.39 11.86
C LEU A 584 7.12 50.63 12.49
N ARG A 585 8.46 50.65 12.46
CA ARG A 585 9.21 51.81 13.00
C ARG A 585 8.94 53.08 12.20
N ARG A 586 8.95 53.00 10.86
CA ARG A 586 8.69 54.13 9.97
C ARG A 586 7.25 54.61 10.07
N ALA A 587 6.29 53.69 10.13
CA ALA A 587 4.89 54.00 10.29
C ALA A 587 4.59 54.71 11.64
N ASP A 588 5.32 54.38 12.69
CA ASP A 588 5.18 55.03 13.99
C ASP A 588 5.82 56.43 13.97
N ALA A 589 6.95 56.59 13.30
CA ALA A 589 7.60 57.89 13.17
C ALA A 589 6.80 58.87 12.29
N GLU A 590 6.37 58.42 11.11
CA GLU A 590 5.60 59.19 10.14
C GLU A 590 4.38 58.37 9.69
N PRO A 591 3.20 58.58 10.31
CA PRO A 591 2.01 57.79 10.00
C PRO A 591 1.59 57.92 8.52
N PRO A 592 1.50 56.81 7.78
CA PRO A 592 1.07 56.80 6.40
C PRO A 592 -0.46 56.96 6.26
N ASP A 593 -0.89 57.41 5.10
CA ASP A 593 -2.32 57.42 4.74
C ASP A 593 -2.75 56.06 4.18
N VAL A 594 -1.84 55.38 3.46
CA VAL A 594 -2.03 54.07 2.89
C VAL A 594 -0.82 53.16 3.14
N CYS A 595 -1.03 51.92 3.49
CA CYS A 595 0.01 50.90 3.55
C CYS A 595 -0.27 49.86 2.46
N ILE A 596 0.71 49.59 1.61
CA ILE A 596 0.69 48.50 0.59
C ILE A 596 1.67 47.45 1.07
N LEU A 597 1.16 46.29 1.47
CA LEU A 597 1.92 45.28 2.20
C LEU A 597 1.91 43.94 1.45
N ASP A 598 3.10 43.40 1.21
CA ASP A 598 3.19 41.99 0.80
C ASP A 598 2.78 41.07 1.95
N ILE A 599 2.01 40.00 1.60
CA ILE A 599 1.64 38.98 2.58
C ILE A 599 2.82 38.04 2.87
N GLY A 600 3.69 37.77 1.90
CA GLY A 600 4.77 36.79 1.94
C GLY A 600 6.07 37.23 2.56
N LEU A 601 6.07 38.19 3.48
CA LEU A 601 7.29 38.74 4.10
C LEU A 601 8.01 37.71 4.98
N PRO A 602 9.36 37.66 4.95
CA PRO A 602 10.14 36.64 5.64
C PRO A 602 10.33 36.86 7.14
N ASP A 603 10.24 38.08 7.65
CA ASP A 603 10.51 38.43 9.05
C ASP A 603 9.26 38.44 9.92
N ILE A 604 8.19 39.05 9.46
CA ILE A 604 6.85 39.10 10.06
C ILE A 604 5.89 38.98 8.89
N ASP A 605 5.01 38.00 8.89
CA ASP A 605 4.04 37.84 7.81
C ASP A 605 3.12 39.04 7.66
N GLY A 606 2.66 39.32 6.45
CA GLY A 606 1.87 40.52 6.16
C GLY A 606 0.56 40.62 6.95
N PHE A 607 -0.05 39.51 7.34
CA PHE A 607 -1.26 39.52 8.18
C PHE A 607 -0.94 39.98 9.61
N SER A 608 0.19 39.53 10.16
CA SER A 608 0.66 39.94 11.47
C SER A 608 1.09 41.41 11.47
N LEU A 609 1.72 41.87 10.38
CA LEU A 609 2.05 43.31 10.19
C LEU A 609 0.78 44.17 10.14
N ALA A 610 -0.25 43.74 9.40
CA ALA A 610 -1.51 44.47 9.32
C ALA A 610 -2.21 44.56 10.68
N ARG A 611 -2.27 43.45 11.45
CA ARG A 611 -2.82 43.47 12.82
C ARG A 611 -2.03 44.44 13.73
N ALA A 612 -0.70 44.46 13.63
CA ALA A 612 0.12 45.36 14.42
C ALA A 612 -0.13 46.85 14.06
N LEU A 613 -0.28 47.17 12.76
CA LEU A 613 -0.64 48.51 12.31
C LEU A 613 -2.04 48.93 12.79
N ARG A 614 -3.01 48.04 12.79
CA ARG A 614 -4.37 48.30 13.30
C ARG A 614 -4.41 48.49 14.83
N ALA A 615 -3.56 47.78 15.55
CA ALA A 615 -3.45 47.90 17.01
C ALA A 615 -2.80 49.22 17.47
N ASN A 616 -1.99 49.85 16.63
CA ASN A 616 -1.30 51.11 16.97
C ASN A 616 -2.22 52.32 16.73
N GLN A 617 -2.40 53.17 17.75
CA GLN A 617 -3.27 54.36 17.71
C GLN A 617 -2.91 55.35 16.59
N ARG A 618 -1.63 55.45 16.18
CA ARG A 618 -1.15 56.37 15.15
C ARG A 618 -1.40 55.89 13.73
N THR A 619 -1.49 54.57 13.51
CA THR A 619 -1.58 53.95 12.18
C THR A 619 -2.89 53.20 11.93
N ARG A 620 -3.73 53.02 12.94
CA ARG A 620 -4.99 52.27 12.84
C ARG A 620 -5.97 52.78 11.77
N HIS A 621 -5.87 54.03 11.39
CA HIS A 621 -6.71 54.68 10.39
C HIS A 621 -6.14 54.64 8.97
N ALA A 622 -4.87 54.18 8.80
CA ALA A 622 -4.27 54.02 7.49
C ALA A 622 -5.03 52.96 6.70
N ALA A 623 -5.26 53.18 5.42
CA ALA A 623 -5.83 52.18 4.55
C ALA A 623 -4.80 51.07 4.29
N LEU A 624 -5.17 49.81 4.42
CA LEU A 624 -4.29 48.65 4.21
C LEU A 624 -4.66 47.91 2.93
N ILE A 625 -3.70 47.84 2.00
CA ILE A 625 -3.84 47.09 0.75
C ILE A 625 -2.90 45.87 0.82
N ALA A 626 -3.44 44.65 0.70
CA ALA A 626 -2.65 43.45 0.63
C ALA A 626 -2.15 43.21 -0.79
N LEU A 627 -0.87 42.82 -0.96
CA LEU A 627 -0.32 42.24 -2.17
C LEU A 627 -0.06 40.77 -1.94
N SER A 628 -0.55 39.90 -2.83
CA SER A 628 -0.38 38.42 -2.70
C SER A 628 0.01 37.80 -4.03
N GLY A 629 0.89 36.81 -3.98
CA GLY A 629 1.22 35.95 -5.11
C GLY A 629 0.16 34.88 -5.40
N TYR A 630 -0.81 34.69 -4.48
CA TYR A 630 -1.86 33.68 -4.60
C TYR A 630 -3.24 34.34 -4.52
N GLY A 631 -3.98 34.30 -5.62
CA GLY A 631 -5.32 34.87 -5.73
C GLY A 631 -6.43 33.96 -5.14
N GLN A 632 -6.25 33.39 -3.94
CA GLN A 632 -7.24 32.49 -3.33
C GLN A 632 -8.28 33.26 -2.51
N ASP A 633 -9.55 32.80 -2.57
CA ASP A 633 -10.62 33.35 -1.74
C ASP A 633 -10.37 33.16 -0.23
N VAL A 634 -9.60 32.14 0.15
CA VAL A 634 -9.12 31.91 1.53
C VAL A 634 -8.18 33.02 1.97
N ASP A 635 -7.24 33.43 1.11
CA ASP A 635 -6.29 34.52 1.42
C ASP A 635 -7.02 35.86 1.55
N ARG A 636 -8.07 36.05 0.74
CA ARG A 636 -8.91 37.25 0.81
C ARG A 636 -9.73 37.31 2.11
N ALA A 637 -10.29 36.19 2.55
CA ALA A 637 -11.01 36.12 3.83
C ALA A 637 -10.07 36.37 5.00
N MET A 638 -8.89 35.77 5.00
CA MET A 638 -7.85 35.99 6.01
C MET A 638 -7.32 37.43 6.00
N ALA A 639 -7.21 38.05 4.82
CA ALA A 639 -6.81 39.47 4.72
C ALA A 639 -7.85 40.40 5.35
N LEU A 640 -9.13 40.17 5.08
CA LEU A 640 -10.21 40.93 5.73
C LEU A 640 -10.22 40.77 7.26
N GLU A 641 -10.05 39.52 7.75
CA GLU A 641 -9.94 39.26 9.20
C GLU A 641 -8.70 39.89 9.83
N ALA A 642 -7.60 39.99 9.10
CA ALA A 642 -6.37 40.67 9.55
C ALA A 642 -6.49 42.20 9.54
N GLY A 643 -7.55 42.76 8.93
CA GLY A 643 -7.83 44.18 8.91
C GLY A 643 -7.40 44.91 7.63
N PHE A 644 -7.17 44.19 6.53
CA PHE A 644 -6.96 44.83 5.23
C PHE A 644 -8.29 45.37 4.66
N ASP A 645 -8.22 46.51 3.99
CA ASP A 645 -9.36 47.15 3.34
C ASP A 645 -9.49 46.72 1.88
N GLN A 646 -8.35 46.44 1.23
CA GLN A 646 -8.29 46.02 -0.19
C GLN A 646 -7.25 44.91 -0.40
N TYR A 647 -7.42 44.19 -1.49
CA TYR A 647 -6.59 43.05 -1.84
C TYR A 647 -6.23 43.08 -3.33
N CYS A 648 -4.94 42.97 -3.67
CA CYS A 648 -4.41 42.95 -5.02
C CYS A 648 -3.55 41.71 -5.24
N VAL A 649 -3.69 41.08 -6.39
CA VAL A 649 -2.88 39.90 -6.79
C VAL A 649 -1.66 40.32 -7.55
N LYS A 650 -0.49 39.77 -7.26
CA LYS A 650 0.74 39.96 -8.04
C LYS A 650 0.68 39.11 -9.33
N PRO A 651 1.10 39.64 -10.51
CA PRO A 651 1.62 41.00 -10.73
C PRO A 651 0.51 42.04 -10.64
N VAL A 652 0.83 43.16 -9.96
CA VAL A 652 -0.15 44.22 -9.66
C VAL A 652 -0.56 44.94 -10.95
N ASP A 653 -1.85 44.88 -11.29
CA ASP A 653 -2.40 45.69 -12.40
C ASP A 653 -2.54 47.16 -11.95
N LEU A 654 -1.95 48.06 -12.75
CA LEU A 654 -1.94 49.48 -12.49
C LEU A 654 -3.37 50.07 -12.41
N ALA A 655 -4.29 49.59 -13.23
CA ALA A 655 -5.67 50.07 -13.22
C ALA A 655 -6.38 49.67 -11.91
N VAL A 656 -6.13 48.40 -11.45
CA VAL A 656 -6.68 47.92 -10.18
C VAL A 656 -6.11 48.67 -9.00
N LEU A 657 -4.79 48.93 -9.00
CA LEU A 657 -4.14 49.68 -7.92
C LEU A 657 -4.65 51.12 -7.87
N ARG A 658 -4.81 51.78 -9.01
CA ARG A 658 -5.40 53.13 -9.09
C ARG A 658 -6.83 53.15 -8.55
N ALA A 659 -7.65 52.18 -8.94
CA ALA A 659 -9.02 52.08 -8.45
C ALA A 659 -9.05 51.87 -6.92
N ALA A 660 -8.19 51.00 -6.38
CA ALA A 660 -8.05 50.77 -4.95
C ALA A 660 -7.68 52.07 -4.20
N LEU A 661 -6.68 52.79 -4.70
CA LEU A 661 -6.26 54.07 -4.09
C LEU A 661 -7.32 55.18 -4.18
N SER A 662 -8.14 55.16 -5.26
CA SER A 662 -9.22 56.16 -5.41
C SER A 662 -10.41 55.92 -4.48
N THR A 663 -10.67 54.64 -4.10
CA THR A 663 -11.77 54.28 -3.18
C THR A 663 -11.43 54.49 -1.71
N LEU A 664 -10.15 54.63 -1.34
CA LEU A 664 -9.66 54.70 0.03
C LEU A 664 -9.41 56.13 0.53
N ARG A 665 -9.99 57.15 -0.11
CA ARG A 665 -9.89 58.55 0.39
C ARG A 665 -10.55 58.66 1.77
N PRO A 666 -9.86 59.21 2.80
CA PRO A 666 -10.56 59.70 3.97
C PRO A 666 -11.45 60.86 3.52
N ASP A 667 -12.73 60.82 3.87
CA ASP A 667 -13.62 61.95 3.78
C ASP A 667 -12.93 63.13 4.48
N ALA A 668 -12.75 64.22 3.72
CA ALA A 668 -12.25 65.47 4.28
C ALA A 668 -13.30 65.95 5.31
N ALA A 669 -12.99 65.77 6.62
CA ALA A 669 -13.72 66.37 7.71
C ALA A 669 -13.34 67.84 7.89
#